data_5867d847c13abf636d93b4db468f97da
#
_entry.id   5867d847c13abf636d93b4db468f97da
#
_cell.length_a   1.000
_cell.length_b   1.000
_cell.length_c   1.000
_cell.angle_alpha   90.00
_cell.angle_beta   90.00
_cell.angle_gamma   90.00
#
_symmetry.space_group_name_H-M   'P 1'
#
loop_
_entity.id
_entity.type
_entity.pdbx_description
1 polymer ?
#
loop_
_entity_poly.entity_id
_entity_poly.type
_entity_poly.pdbx_seq_one_letter_code
_entity_poly.pdbx_strand_id
1 'polypeptide(L)'
;MRSLLCVLCLLATAAGAQFTSFGKNKVQYAEFEWQKMESEHFDVYFFAEEEQLASYAAQMAERQFLDLEKKFAHTVRRRVPLVVYSSHIFFEQTNIIPNLLPEGVAGFTEYLKGRVAMPLSGSYPDFERVLHHELVHVFTFDIIARTLERHEILDFRPAPLWFTEGLAEYWSSEWASFGDMVIRDALFSRRLASIEQMYFINGTYQMYKEGESICHFMADRHGVDVFEQLFANWWRAETFAEIFELTTGEALADFDKAWQYDLRKRYLPDIAQSDPPSELAEARTTAGFNIKPEISRADSNAFYHFRNDQGYTQLVRSYLDDRASEIIVEGERLPMFESLHPLSTRPAVSPDGKLLAFAAKSRGSDRLYIWDIATRRQVRDLAFAGIVAISSPTFAPDGMRLAFAGSDRSGLTDIYIADLKDGVAQGIRRDLYHDRQPDWSPDGKHIVFSSDRWQGGRKGFYNLFLYDIESDAILALSRGRHNDAGPRYGPDGAQIVFSSDRDTMYNIYAVRLEEGRDGRRAGTRRLTRVLTGAFDPVVTADGKRLLFSGFQGGGFQIYELPLALADSAAERWQPVVAAEEEPWSLEGLQGESQLARRPYERKMSLDIAQSQISQDPEFGTSGGIQVALSDMLGNDQYYFILSH
;
A
#
# COMPACT_ATOMS: atom_id res chain seq x y z
N MET A 1 -8.81 54.20 -13.55
CA MET A 1 -7.63 53.67 -12.87
C MET A 1 -7.83 53.39 -11.38
N ARG A 2 -8.46 54.26 -10.59
CA ARG A 2 -8.70 54.00 -9.15
C ARG A 2 -9.61 52.78 -8.86
N SER A 3 -10.59 52.51 -9.70
CA SER A 3 -11.52 51.37 -9.52
C SER A 3 -10.88 50.04 -9.86
N LEU A 4 -9.85 49.99 -10.73
CA LEU A 4 -9.13 48.78 -11.08
C LEU A 4 -8.14 48.37 -9.98
N LEU A 5 -7.57 49.37 -9.26
CA LEU A 5 -6.67 49.13 -8.13
C LEU A 5 -7.42 48.50 -6.94
N CYS A 6 -8.67 48.95 -6.66
CA CYS A 6 -9.49 48.35 -5.58
C CYS A 6 -9.89 46.91 -5.87
N VAL A 7 -10.11 46.52 -7.13
CA VAL A 7 -10.43 45.13 -7.51
C VAL A 7 -9.20 44.26 -7.45
N LEU A 8 -8.00 44.75 -7.79
CA LEU A 8 -6.75 44.03 -7.63
C LEU A 8 -6.38 43.83 -6.14
N CYS A 9 -6.61 44.82 -5.27
CA CYS A 9 -6.39 44.67 -3.83
C CYS A 9 -7.37 43.68 -3.18
N LEU A 10 -8.63 43.61 -3.65
CA LEU A 10 -9.61 42.60 -3.18
C LEU A 10 -9.26 41.18 -3.67
N LEU A 11 -8.64 41.04 -4.84
CA LEU A 11 -8.18 39.75 -5.33
C LEU A 11 -6.88 39.27 -4.63
N ALA A 12 -6.02 40.19 -4.24
CA ALA A 12 -4.80 39.86 -3.47
C ALA A 12 -5.13 39.42 -2.03
N THR A 13 -6.15 40.01 -1.38
CA THR A 13 -6.61 39.56 -0.04
C THR A 13 -7.37 38.23 -0.08
N ALA A 14 -8.01 37.89 -1.20
CA ALA A 14 -8.64 36.58 -1.39
C ALA A 14 -7.61 35.45 -1.62
N ALA A 15 -6.46 35.74 -2.21
CA ALA A 15 -5.39 34.74 -2.42
C ALA A 15 -4.65 34.36 -1.13
N GLY A 16 -4.53 35.28 -0.15
CA GLY A 16 -3.94 35.00 1.18
C GLY A 16 -4.86 34.20 2.12
N ALA A 17 -6.17 34.21 1.88
CA ALA A 17 -7.14 33.47 2.69
C ALA A 17 -7.31 31.99 2.28
N GLN A 18 -6.67 31.54 1.20
CA GLN A 18 -6.81 30.17 0.69
C GLN A 18 -5.87 29.15 1.35
N PHE A 19 -5.00 29.55 2.27
CA PHE A 19 -4.07 28.63 2.95
C PHE A 19 -4.45 28.25 4.39
N THR A 20 -5.54 28.76 4.92
CA THR A 20 -6.12 28.16 6.13
C THR A 20 -7.19 27.19 5.66
N SER A 21 -6.87 25.90 5.70
CA SER A 21 -7.88 24.85 5.56
C SER A 21 -8.80 24.88 6.79
N PHE A 22 -9.69 25.86 6.87
CA PHE A 22 -10.90 25.77 7.67
C PHE A 22 -11.76 24.67 7.04
N GLY A 23 -11.25 23.42 7.17
CA GLY A 23 -11.90 22.25 6.68
C GLY A 23 -13.03 21.86 7.63
N LYS A 24 -14.07 21.34 7.09
CA LYS A 24 -14.97 20.47 7.84
C LYS A 24 -14.19 19.23 8.20
N ASN A 25 -14.42 18.66 9.39
CA ASN A 25 -13.99 17.31 9.71
C ASN A 25 -14.45 16.35 8.62
N LYS A 26 -13.64 15.30 8.39
CA LYS A 26 -14.08 14.18 7.56
C LYS A 26 -15.34 13.58 8.15
N VAL A 27 -16.21 13.08 7.28
CA VAL A 27 -17.41 12.39 7.73
C VAL A 27 -17.01 11.09 8.41
N GLN A 28 -17.34 10.96 9.68
CA GLN A 28 -17.22 9.72 10.43
C GLN A 28 -18.54 8.97 10.32
N TYR A 29 -18.55 7.91 9.55
CA TYR A 29 -19.75 7.07 9.36
C TYR A 29 -19.94 6.08 10.49
N ALA A 30 -18.85 5.71 11.19
CA ALA A 30 -18.88 4.81 12.34
C ALA A 30 -18.81 5.63 13.65
N GLU A 31 -19.61 5.26 14.63
CA GLU A 31 -19.46 5.74 16.00
C GLU A 31 -18.38 4.87 16.67
N PHE A 32 -17.26 5.47 17.00
CA PHE A 32 -16.14 4.81 17.65
C PHE A 32 -16.19 5.11 19.16
N GLU A 33 -16.36 4.07 19.97
CA GLU A 33 -16.16 4.17 21.41
C GLU A 33 -14.69 4.04 21.77
N TRP A 34 -13.97 5.17 21.64
CA TRP A 34 -12.55 5.21 21.84
C TRP A 34 -12.14 4.88 23.28
N GLN A 35 -11.13 4.05 23.39
CA GLN A 35 -10.44 3.67 24.61
C GLN A 35 -8.97 4.02 24.52
N LYS A 36 -8.32 4.04 25.67
CA LYS A 36 -6.89 4.28 25.82
C LYS A 36 -6.27 3.16 26.66
N MET A 37 -5.13 2.65 26.20
CA MET A 37 -4.25 1.73 26.88
C MET A 37 -2.88 2.39 27.04
N GLU A 38 -2.21 2.24 28.19
CA GLU A 38 -0.91 2.84 28.47
C GLU A 38 0.14 1.75 28.64
N SER A 39 1.23 1.82 27.86
CA SER A 39 2.46 1.06 28.08
C SER A 39 3.59 1.98 28.59
N GLU A 40 4.82 1.54 28.65
CA GLU A 40 5.92 2.35 29.17
C GLU A 40 6.16 3.60 28.32
N HIS A 41 6.23 3.46 27.00
CA HIS A 41 6.54 4.54 26.06
C HIS A 41 5.36 4.98 25.20
N PHE A 42 4.19 4.30 25.26
CA PHE A 42 3.07 4.57 24.37
C PHE A 42 1.76 4.82 25.10
N ASP A 43 0.96 5.71 24.50
CA ASP A 43 -0.46 5.89 24.73
C ASP A 43 -1.21 5.34 23.52
N VAL A 44 -1.77 4.12 23.61
CA VAL A 44 -2.45 3.47 22.50
C VAL A 44 -3.94 3.79 22.53
N TYR A 45 -4.46 4.36 21.43
CA TYR A 45 -5.87 4.72 21.25
C TYR A 45 -6.51 3.74 20.27
N PHE A 46 -7.65 3.18 20.63
CA PHE A 46 -8.35 2.15 19.88
C PHE A 46 -9.84 2.13 20.23
N PHE A 47 -10.68 1.43 19.50
CA PHE A 47 -12.07 1.19 19.87
C PHE A 47 -12.31 -0.29 20.24
N ALA A 48 -13.43 -0.57 20.93
CA ALA A 48 -13.59 -1.81 21.68
C ALA A 48 -13.36 -3.11 20.89
N GLU A 49 -13.73 -3.12 19.61
CA GLU A 49 -13.54 -4.28 18.73
C GLU A 49 -12.06 -4.55 18.40
N GLU A 50 -11.16 -3.60 18.66
CA GLU A 50 -9.73 -3.65 18.34
C GLU A 50 -8.83 -3.96 19.54
N GLU A 51 -9.37 -4.36 20.68
CA GLU A 51 -8.60 -4.57 21.91
C GLU A 51 -7.41 -5.53 21.72
N GLN A 52 -7.59 -6.62 20.99
CA GLN A 52 -6.52 -7.57 20.71
C GLN A 52 -5.44 -6.95 19.82
N LEU A 53 -5.84 -6.22 18.79
CA LEU A 53 -4.93 -5.49 17.92
C LEU A 53 -4.16 -4.39 18.69
N ALA A 54 -4.84 -3.63 19.54
CA ALA A 54 -4.22 -2.60 20.37
C ALA A 54 -3.20 -3.17 21.37
N SER A 55 -3.52 -4.30 21.98
CA SER A 55 -2.61 -5.02 22.87
C SER A 55 -1.36 -5.51 22.12
N TYR A 56 -1.55 -6.05 20.93
CA TYR A 56 -0.46 -6.46 20.05
C TYR A 56 0.39 -5.26 19.61
N ALA A 57 -0.26 -4.18 19.16
CA ALA A 57 0.41 -2.96 18.76
C ALA A 57 1.27 -2.38 19.89
N ALA A 58 0.76 -2.34 21.13
CA ALA A 58 1.50 -1.88 22.28
C ALA A 58 2.80 -2.70 22.52
N GLN A 59 2.69 -4.02 22.45
CA GLN A 59 3.84 -4.92 22.65
C GLN A 59 4.89 -4.76 21.53
N MET A 60 4.44 -4.67 20.28
CA MET A 60 5.34 -4.49 19.15
C MET A 60 6.00 -3.11 19.18
N ALA A 61 5.24 -2.07 19.50
CA ALA A 61 5.76 -0.72 19.63
C ALA A 61 6.86 -0.62 20.69
N GLU A 62 6.68 -1.25 21.86
CA GLU A 62 7.74 -1.28 22.90
C GLU A 62 9.01 -1.99 22.43
N ARG A 63 8.89 -3.14 21.75
CA ARG A 63 10.05 -3.86 21.19
C ARG A 63 10.81 -3.01 20.18
N GLN A 64 10.07 -2.38 19.27
CA GLN A 64 10.65 -1.55 18.20
C GLN A 64 11.23 -0.26 18.75
N PHE A 65 10.61 0.33 19.76
CA PHE A 65 11.14 1.50 20.47
C PHE A 65 12.53 1.21 21.04
N LEU A 66 12.71 0.10 21.76
CA LEU A 66 13.99 -0.30 22.33
C LEU A 66 15.06 -0.62 21.27
N ASP A 67 14.66 -1.11 20.09
CA ASP A 67 15.56 -1.30 18.95
C ASP A 67 16.01 0.05 18.38
N LEU A 68 15.06 0.97 18.18
CA LEU A 68 15.33 2.31 17.65
C LEU A 68 16.15 3.17 18.61
N GLU A 69 15.95 3.06 19.93
CA GLU A 69 16.82 3.73 20.91
C GLU A 69 18.30 3.40 20.69
N LYS A 70 18.60 2.13 20.37
CA LYS A 70 19.97 1.69 20.07
C LYS A 70 20.46 2.21 18.73
N LYS A 71 19.63 2.11 17.68
CA LYS A 71 19.98 2.56 16.32
C LYS A 71 20.22 4.06 16.24
N PHE A 72 19.45 4.85 16.96
CA PHE A 72 19.59 6.31 17.02
C PHE A 72 20.56 6.79 18.10
N ALA A 73 21.01 5.92 19.03
CA ALA A 73 21.68 6.29 20.27
C ALA A 73 20.94 7.44 21.00
N HIS A 74 19.60 7.40 20.98
CA HIS A 74 18.72 8.45 21.43
C HIS A 74 17.44 7.91 22.05
N THR A 75 16.93 8.58 23.11
CA THR A 75 15.70 8.22 23.79
C THR A 75 14.63 9.31 23.61
N VAL A 76 13.47 8.94 23.09
CA VAL A 76 12.29 9.80 23.05
C VAL A 76 11.64 9.83 24.44
N ARG A 77 11.72 10.97 25.13
CA ARG A 77 11.31 11.07 26.55
C ARG A 77 9.81 11.19 26.76
N ARG A 78 9.07 11.63 25.75
CA ARG A 78 7.61 11.73 25.82
C ARG A 78 6.96 10.42 25.43
N ARG A 79 5.80 10.13 25.99
CA ARG A 79 5.00 9.00 25.50
C ARG A 79 4.50 9.32 24.10
N VAL A 80 4.56 8.34 23.22
CA VAL A 80 4.13 8.45 21.82
C VAL A 80 2.66 8.06 21.72
N PRO A 81 1.79 8.95 21.23
CA PRO A 81 0.40 8.58 20.95
C PRO A 81 0.34 7.69 19.70
N LEU A 82 -0.19 6.48 19.87
CA LEU A 82 -0.39 5.50 18.80
C LEU A 82 -1.90 5.27 18.60
N VAL A 83 -2.42 5.67 17.45
CA VAL A 83 -3.85 5.52 17.11
C VAL A 83 -3.99 4.38 16.10
N VAL A 84 -4.66 3.32 16.51
CA VAL A 84 -4.80 2.09 15.73
C VAL A 84 -6.21 1.98 15.17
N TYR A 85 -6.31 1.53 13.94
CA TYR A 85 -7.56 1.24 13.24
C TYR A 85 -7.55 -0.19 12.72
N SER A 86 -8.66 -0.90 12.82
CA SER A 86 -8.77 -2.28 12.32
C SER A 86 -8.83 -2.39 10.80
N SER A 87 -9.06 -1.29 10.09
CA SER A 87 -9.10 -1.30 8.63
C SER A 87 -8.71 0.05 8.04
N HIS A 88 -8.26 0.04 6.79
CA HIS A 88 -7.98 1.25 6.03
C HIS A 88 -9.24 2.12 5.86
N ILE A 89 -10.41 1.52 5.71
CA ILE A 89 -11.72 2.21 5.62
C ILE A 89 -12.01 3.07 6.87
N PHE A 90 -11.68 2.57 8.05
CA PHE A 90 -11.81 3.34 9.29
C PHE A 90 -10.70 4.38 9.44
N PHE A 91 -9.49 4.04 9.03
CA PHE A 91 -8.34 4.94 9.04
C PHE A 91 -8.56 6.19 8.17
N GLU A 92 -9.19 6.06 7.01
CA GLU A 92 -9.54 7.20 6.15
C GLU A 92 -10.48 8.22 6.81
N GLN A 93 -11.20 7.82 7.86
CA GLN A 93 -12.11 8.68 8.63
C GLN A 93 -11.40 9.49 9.73
N THR A 94 -10.07 9.29 9.92
CA THR A 94 -9.31 10.04 10.94
C THR A 94 -9.33 11.54 10.69
N ASN A 95 -9.50 12.33 11.75
CA ASN A 95 -9.41 13.79 11.72
C ASN A 95 -8.05 14.32 12.22
N ILE A 96 -7.09 13.44 12.50
CA ILE A 96 -5.73 13.82 12.93
C ILE A 96 -5.08 14.72 11.89
N ILE A 97 -5.27 14.42 10.61
CA ILE A 97 -4.84 15.26 9.49
C ILE A 97 -6.03 15.66 8.62
N PRO A 98 -6.05 16.87 8.05
CA PRO A 98 -7.18 17.36 7.24
C PRO A 98 -7.26 16.71 5.85
N ASN A 99 -6.14 16.23 5.31
CA ASN A 99 -6.07 15.67 3.96
C ASN A 99 -6.79 14.33 3.87
N LEU A 100 -7.39 14.06 2.70
CA LEU A 100 -7.88 12.72 2.40
C LEU A 100 -6.70 11.75 2.33
N LEU A 101 -6.90 10.54 2.81
CA LEU A 101 -5.91 9.47 2.79
C LEU A 101 -6.15 8.60 1.55
N PRO A 102 -5.22 8.59 0.57
CA PRO A 102 -5.30 7.66 -0.56
C PRO A 102 -5.12 6.20 -0.11
N GLU A 103 -5.64 5.26 -0.90
CA GLU A 103 -5.53 3.81 -0.68
C GLU A 103 -4.09 3.32 -0.39
N GLY A 104 -3.09 3.98 -0.97
CA GLY A 104 -1.67 3.59 -0.79
C GLY A 104 -1.02 4.06 0.50
N VAL A 105 -1.71 4.83 1.37
CA VAL A 105 -1.15 5.31 2.65
C VAL A 105 -1.36 4.27 3.73
N ALA A 106 -0.30 3.61 4.16
CA ALA A 106 -0.35 2.55 5.16
C ALA A 106 -0.31 3.05 6.62
N GLY A 107 0.16 4.27 6.84
CA GLY A 107 0.26 4.93 8.14
C GLY A 107 0.75 6.36 7.96
N PHE A 108 0.80 7.11 9.04
CA PHE A 108 1.50 8.40 9.06
C PHE A 108 1.89 8.81 10.49
N THR A 109 2.97 9.58 10.57
CA THR A 109 3.42 10.25 11.79
C THR A 109 3.15 11.74 11.67
N GLU A 110 2.28 12.26 12.52
CA GLU A 110 1.95 13.68 12.57
C GLU A 110 2.94 14.43 13.47
N TYR A 111 3.52 15.50 12.94
CA TYR A 111 4.66 16.19 13.55
C TYR A 111 4.33 16.93 14.86
N LEU A 112 3.19 17.64 14.94
CA LEU A 112 2.92 18.60 16.05
C LEU A 112 2.81 17.90 17.40
N LYS A 113 2.03 16.84 17.49
CA LYS A 113 1.88 16.01 18.70
C LYS A 113 2.69 14.73 18.64
N GLY A 114 3.29 14.42 17.48
CA GLY A 114 4.00 13.19 17.20
C GLY A 114 3.10 11.97 17.31
N ARG A 115 1.87 12.10 16.82
CA ARG A 115 0.90 11.01 16.77
C ARG A 115 1.26 10.08 15.64
N VAL A 116 1.31 8.80 15.93
CA VAL A 116 1.35 7.74 14.92
C VAL A 116 -0.07 7.24 14.71
N ALA A 117 -0.55 7.22 13.47
CA ALA A 117 -1.86 6.67 13.13
C ALA A 117 -1.73 5.67 12.00
N MET A 118 -2.30 4.48 12.17
CA MET A 118 -2.16 3.39 11.20
C MET A 118 -3.27 2.36 11.30
N PRO A 119 -3.63 1.71 10.17
CA PRO A 119 -4.58 0.60 10.13
C PRO A 119 -3.90 -0.76 10.18
N LEU A 120 -4.63 -1.79 10.60
CA LEU A 120 -4.36 -3.16 10.20
C LEU A 120 -4.92 -3.37 8.77
N SER A 121 -4.08 -3.78 7.84
CA SER A 121 -4.46 -4.10 6.45
C SER A 121 -4.73 -5.60 6.23
N GLY A 122 -5.09 -6.34 7.29
CA GLY A 122 -5.26 -7.79 7.29
C GLY A 122 -3.99 -8.58 7.63
N SER A 123 -2.81 -8.01 7.44
CA SER A 123 -1.51 -8.66 7.66
C SER A 123 -0.81 -8.13 8.91
N TYR A 124 -0.59 -8.97 9.90
CA TYR A 124 0.19 -8.60 11.09
C TYR A 124 1.67 -8.32 10.79
N PRO A 125 2.37 -9.06 9.90
CA PRO A 125 3.73 -8.73 9.51
C PRO A 125 3.85 -7.36 8.82
N ASP A 126 2.90 -7.00 7.95
CA ASP A 126 2.86 -5.69 7.33
C ASP A 126 2.57 -4.59 8.37
N PHE A 127 1.67 -4.85 9.30
CA PHE A 127 1.40 -3.94 10.42
C PHE A 127 2.65 -3.66 11.26
N GLU A 128 3.43 -4.69 11.61
CA GLU A 128 4.70 -4.53 12.34
C GLU A 128 5.71 -3.70 11.56
N ARG A 129 5.83 -3.95 10.26
CA ARG A 129 6.73 -3.21 9.38
C ARG A 129 6.34 -1.73 9.29
N VAL A 130 5.06 -1.43 9.08
CA VAL A 130 4.56 -0.05 9.03
C VAL A 130 4.73 0.65 10.38
N LEU A 131 4.43 -0.03 11.48
CA LEU A 131 4.64 0.53 12.82
C LEU A 131 6.12 0.92 13.03
N HIS A 132 7.06 0.05 12.63
CA HIS A 132 8.48 0.35 12.73
C HIS A 132 8.87 1.56 11.87
N HIS A 133 8.35 1.63 10.63
CA HIS A 133 8.55 2.75 9.72
C HIS A 133 8.09 4.08 10.36
N GLU A 134 6.88 4.11 10.91
CA GLU A 134 6.34 5.32 11.56
C GLU A 134 7.12 5.71 12.82
N LEU A 135 7.61 4.75 13.58
CA LEU A 135 8.43 5.03 14.75
C LEU A 135 9.80 5.61 14.36
N VAL A 136 10.39 5.23 13.23
CA VAL A 136 11.61 5.88 12.72
C VAL A 136 11.38 7.37 12.51
N HIS A 137 10.21 7.78 12.01
CA HIS A 137 9.87 9.20 11.89
C HIS A 137 9.77 9.89 13.24
N VAL A 138 9.14 9.25 14.24
CA VAL A 138 9.08 9.80 15.62
C VAL A 138 10.47 10.07 16.17
N PHE A 139 11.38 9.10 16.05
CA PHE A 139 12.76 9.24 16.51
C PHE A 139 13.53 10.29 15.70
N THR A 140 13.38 10.31 14.38
CA THR A 140 14.03 11.31 13.51
C THR A 140 13.63 12.74 13.87
N PHE A 141 12.34 12.98 14.08
CA PHE A 141 11.87 14.32 14.46
C PHE A 141 12.35 14.73 15.85
N ASP A 142 12.30 13.81 16.82
CA ASP A 142 12.72 14.12 18.20
C ASP A 142 14.23 14.35 18.29
N ILE A 143 15.07 13.52 17.66
CA ILE A 143 16.53 13.69 17.71
C ILE A 143 16.98 14.99 17.03
N ILE A 144 16.40 15.34 15.87
CA ILE A 144 16.69 16.62 15.19
C ILE A 144 16.29 17.79 16.08
N ALA A 145 15.06 17.80 16.59
CA ALA A 145 14.56 18.86 17.46
C ALA A 145 15.44 19.02 18.72
N ARG A 146 15.77 17.92 19.40
CA ARG A 146 16.61 17.93 20.61
C ARG A 146 18.06 18.35 20.33
N THR A 147 18.60 17.96 19.17
CA THR A 147 19.95 18.36 18.78
C THR A 147 20.01 19.86 18.52
N LEU A 148 19.04 20.44 17.81
CA LEU A 148 18.94 21.88 17.57
C LEU A 148 18.71 22.66 18.88
N GLU A 149 17.77 22.20 19.71
CA GLU A 149 17.49 22.81 21.02
C GLU A 149 18.73 22.84 21.92
N ARG A 150 19.50 21.75 22.00
CA ARG A 150 20.74 21.67 22.80
C ARG A 150 21.80 22.67 22.37
N HIS A 151 21.79 23.04 21.09
CA HIS A 151 22.72 24.02 20.51
C HIS A 151 22.09 25.40 20.32
N GLU A 152 20.94 25.68 20.98
CA GLU A 152 20.24 26.98 20.99
C GLU A 152 19.83 27.48 19.59
N ILE A 153 19.60 26.55 18.65
CA ILE A 153 19.11 26.85 17.29
C ILE A 153 17.58 26.78 17.33
N LEU A 154 16.93 27.94 17.12
CA LEU A 154 15.48 28.06 17.17
C LEU A 154 14.81 27.65 15.85
N ASP A 155 15.53 27.68 14.76
CA ASP A 155 15.03 27.37 13.43
C ASP A 155 15.06 25.86 13.22
N PHE A 156 13.87 25.23 13.12
CA PHE A 156 13.79 23.81 12.85
C PHE A 156 14.19 23.52 11.39
N ARG A 157 15.18 22.65 11.20
CA ARG A 157 15.72 22.25 9.91
C ARG A 157 15.35 20.80 9.63
N PRO A 158 14.27 20.55 8.87
CA PRO A 158 13.86 19.16 8.58
C PRO A 158 14.88 18.46 7.69
N ALA A 159 14.98 17.16 7.84
CA ALA A 159 15.72 16.33 6.92
C ALA A 159 15.01 16.31 5.53
N PRO A 160 15.76 16.12 4.43
CA PRO A 160 15.14 15.90 3.12
C PRO A 160 14.18 14.72 3.15
N LEU A 161 13.04 14.83 2.47
CA LEU A 161 12.00 13.80 2.49
C LEU A 161 12.53 12.43 2.04
N TRP A 162 13.35 12.39 0.98
CA TRP A 162 13.96 11.15 0.51
C TRP A 162 14.84 10.45 1.57
N PHE A 163 15.52 11.23 2.43
CA PHE A 163 16.34 10.68 3.51
C PHE A 163 15.46 10.17 4.66
N THR A 164 14.45 10.94 5.04
CA THR A 164 13.52 10.58 6.11
C THR A 164 12.77 9.28 5.77
N GLU A 165 12.22 9.21 4.56
CA GLU A 165 11.49 8.04 4.09
C GLU A 165 12.43 6.86 3.79
N GLY A 166 13.57 7.15 3.15
CA GLY A 166 14.58 6.13 2.86
C GLY A 166 15.16 5.47 4.10
N LEU A 167 15.40 6.24 5.16
CA LEU A 167 15.85 5.71 6.45
C LEU A 167 14.77 4.88 7.14
N ALA A 168 13.51 5.32 7.05
CA ALA A 168 12.37 4.58 7.59
C ALA A 168 12.19 3.23 6.87
N GLU A 169 12.29 3.18 5.54
CA GLU A 169 12.29 1.94 4.76
C GLU A 169 13.49 1.05 5.12
N TYR A 170 14.71 1.61 5.15
CA TYR A 170 15.96 0.89 5.45
C TYR A 170 15.94 0.18 6.80
N TRP A 171 15.34 0.80 7.84
CA TRP A 171 15.30 0.19 9.16
C TRP A 171 14.07 -0.68 9.42
N SER A 172 12.98 -0.50 8.68
CA SER A 172 11.72 -1.21 8.91
C SER A 172 11.56 -2.48 8.09
N SER A 173 12.30 -2.65 7.00
CA SER A 173 12.14 -3.78 6.08
C SER A 173 13.48 -4.34 5.60
N GLU A 174 13.48 -5.63 5.21
CA GLU A 174 14.55 -6.18 4.38
C GLU A 174 14.34 -5.68 2.93
N TRP A 175 15.44 -5.41 2.21
CA TRP A 175 15.36 -5.03 0.79
C TRP A 175 14.64 -6.12 -0.02
N ALA A 176 13.60 -5.76 -0.76
CA ALA A 176 12.71 -6.70 -1.43
C ALA A 176 12.75 -6.55 -2.96
N SER A 177 12.32 -7.59 -3.66
CA SER A 177 12.22 -7.65 -5.14
C SER A 177 11.43 -6.49 -5.75
N PHE A 178 10.47 -5.91 -5.01
CA PHE A 178 9.71 -4.75 -5.45
C PHE A 178 10.57 -3.48 -5.48
N GLY A 179 11.50 -3.31 -4.52
CA GLY A 179 12.50 -2.24 -4.55
C GLY A 179 13.43 -2.38 -5.75
N ASP A 180 13.98 -3.59 -5.97
CA ASP A 180 14.79 -3.89 -7.16
C ASP A 180 14.05 -3.57 -8.47
N MET A 181 12.76 -3.90 -8.56
CA MET A 181 11.93 -3.62 -9.73
C MET A 181 11.88 -2.12 -10.04
N VAL A 182 11.60 -1.30 -9.02
CA VAL A 182 11.46 0.15 -9.19
C VAL A 182 12.79 0.79 -9.59
N ILE A 183 13.88 0.44 -8.90
CA ILE A 183 15.22 0.99 -9.20
C ILE A 183 15.70 0.53 -10.59
N ARG A 184 15.49 -0.73 -10.93
CA ARG A 184 15.86 -1.30 -12.23
C ARG A 184 15.09 -0.63 -13.37
N ASP A 185 13.78 -0.41 -13.20
CA ASP A 185 12.97 0.35 -14.17
C ASP A 185 13.44 1.80 -14.29
N ALA A 186 13.67 2.49 -13.17
CA ALA A 186 14.14 3.88 -13.16
C ALA A 186 15.49 4.01 -13.89
N LEU A 187 16.41 3.08 -13.66
CA LEU A 187 17.71 3.04 -14.32
C LEU A 187 17.57 2.76 -15.83
N PHE A 188 16.79 1.74 -16.22
CA PHE A 188 16.56 1.37 -17.61
C PHE A 188 15.87 2.48 -18.40
N SER A 189 14.83 3.07 -17.83
CA SER A 189 14.03 4.13 -18.44
C SER A 189 14.67 5.52 -18.33
N ARG A 190 15.91 5.64 -17.79
CA ARG A 190 16.63 6.89 -17.55
C ARG A 190 15.85 7.90 -16.69
N ARG A 191 15.14 7.40 -15.70
CA ARG A 191 14.31 8.18 -14.76
C ARG A 191 14.89 8.22 -13.35
N LEU A 192 16.05 7.58 -13.12
CA LEU A 192 16.75 7.63 -11.85
C LEU A 192 17.09 9.08 -11.51
N ALA A 193 16.61 9.57 -10.36
CA ALA A 193 16.91 10.92 -9.91
C ALA A 193 18.32 11.00 -9.30
N SER A 194 19.02 12.11 -9.50
CA SER A 194 20.16 12.41 -8.62
C SER A 194 19.65 12.84 -7.25
N ILE A 195 20.48 12.73 -6.21
CA ILE A 195 20.09 13.14 -4.85
C ILE A 195 19.63 14.59 -4.82
N GLU A 196 20.28 15.47 -5.57
CA GLU A 196 19.90 16.87 -5.71
C GLU A 196 18.52 17.05 -6.37
N GLN A 197 18.12 16.14 -7.25
CA GLN A 197 16.86 16.18 -8.00
C GLN A 197 15.71 15.41 -7.35
N MET A 198 15.93 14.75 -6.22
CA MET A 198 14.92 13.95 -5.53
C MET A 198 13.63 14.72 -5.22
N TYR A 199 13.71 16.04 -5.05
CA TYR A 199 12.53 16.87 -4.80
C TYR A 199 11.50 16.86 -5.94
N PHE A 200 11.92 16.57 -7.20
CA PHE A 200 11.00 16.44 -8.32
C PHE A 200 10.11 15.20 -8.25
N ILE A 201 10.54 14.19 -7.52
CA ILE A 201 9.82 12.92 -7.33
C ILE A 201 9.30 12.76 -5.90
N ASN A 202 9.27 13.84 -5.11
CA ASN A 202 8.78 13.83 -3.74
C ASN A 202 7.38 13.19 -3.63
N GLY A 203 7.20 12.30 -2.65
CA GLY A 203 5.95 11.60 -2.39
C GLY A 203 5.62 10.47 -3.37
N THR A 204 6.47 10.20 -4.35
CA THR A 204 6.31 9.03 -5.23
C THR A 204 6.94 7.78 -4.61
N TYR A 205 6.41 6.61 -4.94
CA TYR A 205 7.01 5.35 -4.51
C TYR A 205 8.46 5.16 -4.98
N GLN A 206 8.81 5.74 -6.15
CA GLN A 206 10.19 5.78 -6.63
C GLN A 206 11.12 6.50 -5.65
N MET A 207 10.70 7.65 -5.10
CA MET A 207 11.50 8.38 -4.11
C MET A 207 11.76 7.53 -2.86
N TYR A 208 10.77 6.80 -2.36
CA TYR A 208 10.94 5.90 -1.21
C TYR A 208 12.03 4.85 -1.49
N LYS A 209 11.97 4.19 -2.65
CA LYS A 209 12.91 3.12 -2.99
C LYS A 209 14.30 3.63 -3.40
N GLU A 210 14.39 4.78 -4.04
CA GLU A 210 15.69 5.44 -4.25
C GLU A 210 16.29 5.87 -2.90
N GLY A 211 15.51 6.47 -2.01
CA GLY A 211 15.94 6.84 -0.66
C GLY A 211 16.43 5.65 0.16
N GLU A 212 15.69 4.55 0.17
CA GLU A 212 16.10 3.27 0.80
C GLU A 212 17.43 2.76 0.22
N SER A 213 17.55 2.74 -1.11
CA SER A 213 18.77 2.32 -1.81
C SER A 213 19.97 3.21 -1.47
N ILE A 214 19.75 4.52 -1.34
CA ILE A 214 20.79 5.48 -0.91
C ILE A 214 21.21 5.20 0.53
N CYS A 215 20.28 4.92 1.44
CA CYS A 215 20.58 4.57 2.83
C CYS A 215 21.37 3.26 2.92
N HIS A 216 21.03 2.24 2.14
CA HIS A 216 21.84 1.02 2.03
C HIS A 216 23.26 1.30 1.57
N PHE A 217 23.41 2.06 0.48
CA PHE A 217 24.72 2.42 -0.06
C PHE A 217 25.54 3.28 0.92
N MET A 218 24.87 4.16 1.68
CA MET A 218 25.49 4.99 2.71
C MET A 218 26.04 4.13 3.86
N ALA A 219 25.24 3.17 4.34
CA ALA A 219 25.67 2.22 5.37
C ALA A 219 26.81 1.31 4.91
N ASP A 220 26.76 0.83 3.67
CA ASP A 220 27.81 -0.01 3.08
C ASP A 220 29.13 0.75 2.92
N ARG A 221 29.07 2.04 2.58
CA ARG A 221 30.26 2.86 2.29
C ARG A 221 30.91 3.48 3.52
N HIS A 222 30.10 3.94 4.47
CA HIS A 222 30.56 4.69 5.65
C HIS A 222 30.34 3.95 6.98
N GLY A 223 29.69 2.77 6.95
CA GLY A 223 29.28 2.04 8.15
C GLY A 223 27.91 2.51 8.67
N VAL A 224 27.23 1.63 9.41
CA VAL A 224 25.87 1.88 9.93
C VAL A 224 25.80 3.05 10.93
N ASP A 225 26.91 3.37 11.59
CA ASP A 225 27.01 4.45 12.57
C ASP A 225 26.94 5.84 11.90
N VAL A 226 27.00 5.91 10.56
CA VAL A 226 26.89 7.18 9.81
C VAL A 226 25.60 7.92 10.11
N PHE A 227 24.49 7.20 10.33
CA PHE A 227 23.20 7.81 10.63
C PHE A 227 23.21 8.51 12.00
N GLU A 228 23.74 7.86 13.04
CA GLU A 228 23.93 8.47 14.35
C GLU A 228 24.80 9.72 14.25
N GLN A 229 25.92 9.64 13.51
CA GLN A 229 26.84 10.76 13.33
C GLN A 229 26.22 11.92 12.55
N LEU A 230 25.38 11.65 11.55
CA LEU A 230 24.63 12.69 10.82
C LEU A 230 23.70 13.46 11.78
N PHE A 231 22.93 12.78 12.63
CA PHE A 231 22.07 13.43 13.60
C PHE A 231 22.84 14.19 14.69
N ALA A 232 23.96 13.65 15.14
CA ALA A 232 24.84 14.34 16.09
C ALA A 232 25.45 15.63 15.53
N ASN A 233 25.67 15.70 14.22
CA ASN A 233 26.21 16.86 13.50
C ASN A 233 25.13 17.80 12.94
N TRP A 234 23.82 17.52 13.14
CA TRP A 234 22.71 18.25 12.50
C TRP A 234 22.72 19.76 12.75
N TRP A 235 23.24 20.17 13.87
CA TRP A 235 23.34 21.58 14.27
C TRP A 235 24.47 22.36 13.57
N ARG A 236 25.44 21.67 12.95
CA ARG A 236 26.70 22.27 12.46
C ARG A 236 26.58 22.96 11.11
N ALA A 237 25.55 22.68 10.35
CA ALA A 237 25.32 23.29 9.04
C ALA A 237 23.82 23.47 8.76
N GLU A 238 23.49 24.19 7.67
CA GLU A 238 22.11 24.51 7.33
C GLU A 238 21.50 23.52 6.34
N THR A 239 22.33 22.91 5.51
CA THR A 239 21.88 21.98 4.48
C THR A 239 22.33 20.55 4.77
N PHE A 240 21.54 19.58 4.32
CA PHE A 240 21.89 18.16 4.43
C PHE A 240 23.23 17.84 3.75
N ALA A 241 23.51 18.45 2.59
CA ALA A 241 24.76 18.23 1.85
C ALA A 241 25.99 18.63 2.68
N GLU A 242 25.95 19.79 3.36
CA GLU A 242 27.02 20.23 4.24
C GLU A 242 27.16 19.34 5.47
N ILE A 243 26.03 18.92 6.09
CA ILE A 243 26.03 18.00 7.23
C ILE A 243 26.65 16.67 6.82
N PHE A 244 26.30 16.16 5.63
CA PHE A 244 26.84 14.92 5.09
C PHE A 244 28.35 15.02 4.87
N GLU A 245 28.82 16.08 4.23
CA GLU A 245 30.26 16.30 3.98
C GLU A 245 31.05 16.48 5.28
N LEU A 246 30.53 17.23 6.25
CA LEU A 246 31.13 17.36 7.58
C LEU A 246 31.21 16.05 8.35
N THR A 247 30.27 15.13 8.11
CA THR A 247 30.19 13.86 8.81
C THR A 247 31.08 12.80 8.16
N THR A 248 31.03 12.70 6.83
CA THR A 248 31.68 11.61 6.07
C THR A 248 33.04 12.01 5.48
N GLY A 249 33.31 13.29 5.34
CA GLY A 249 34.47 13.82 4.60
C GLY A 249 34.32 13.73 3.08
N GLU A 250 33.14 13.34 2.56
CA GLU A 250 32.85 13.17 1.14
C GLU A 250 31.76 14.15 0.70
N ALA A 251 31.93 14.83 -0.41
CA ALA A 251 30.89 15.70 -0.96
C ALA A 251 29.68 14.86 -1.42
N LEU A 252 28.45 15.29 -1.10
CA LEU A 252 27.20 14.56 -1.42
C LEU A 252 27.08 14.31 -2.94
N ALA A 253 27.56 15.22 -3.78
CA ALA A 253 27.54 15.07 -5.24
C ALA A 253 28.49 13.95 -5.75
N ASP A 254 29.61 13.70 -5.07
CA ASP A 254 30.52 12.60 -5.43
C ASP A 254 30.00 11.27 -4.90
N PHE A 255 29.39 11.27 -3.72
CA PHE A 255 28.65 10.12 -3.20
C PHE A 255 27.50 9.71 -4.13
N ASP A 256 26.70 10.66 -4.64
CA ASP A 256 25.63 10.41 -5.61
C ASP A 256 26.14 9.72 -6.89
N LYS A 257 27.24 10.21 -7.46
CA LYS A 257 27.89 9.59 -8.64
C LYS A 257 28.32 8.15 -8.34
N ALA A 258 28.86 7.91 -7.16
CA ALA A 258 29.31 6.58 -6.73
C ALA A 258 28.12 5.62 -6.54
N TRP A 259 27.01 6.08 -5.91
CA TRP A 259 25.78 5.34 -5.77
C TRP A 259 25.18 4.96 -7.13
N GLN A 260 25.01 5.92 -8.04
CA GLN A 260 24.50 5.65 -9.38
C GLN A 260 25.39 4.69 -10.18
N TYR A 261 26.71 4.75 -9.98
CA TYR A 261 27.64 3.81 -10.59
C TYR A 261 27.48 2.39 -10.03
N ASP A 262 27.29 2.28 -8.73
CA ASP A 262 27.04 0.98 -8.07
C ASP A 262 25.74 0.35 -8.58
N LEU A 263 24.65 1.11 -8.68
CA LEU A 263 23.39 0.63 -9.26
C LEU A 263 23.55 0.10 -10.69
N ARG A 264 24.34 0.81 -11.52
CA ARG A 264 24.63 0.33 -12.89
C ARG A 264 25.37 -1.03 -12.86
N LYS A 265 26.35 -1.18 -12.00
CA LYS A 265 27.07 -2.46 -11.85
C LYS A 265 26.13 -3.59 -11.39
N ARG A 266 25.22 -3.29 -10.48
CA ARG A 266 24.28 -4.25 -9.93
C ARG A 266 23.26 -4.72 -10.96
N TYR A 267 22.66 -3.82 -11.73
CA TYR A 267 21.51 -4.13 -12.61
C TYR A 267 21.84 -4.31 -14.10
N LEU A 268 23.01 -3.93 -14.60
CA LEU A 268 23.39 -4.19 -15.99
C LEU A 268 23.35 -5.68 -16.38
N PRO A 269 23.72 -6.65 -15.52
CA PRO A 269 23.57 -8.06 -15.83
C PRO A 269 22.11 -8.48 -16.05
N ASP A 270 21.19 -7.93 -15.30
CA ASP A 270 19.74 -8.20 -15.43
C ASP A 270 19.20 -7.67 -16.76
N ILE A 271 19.61 -6.44 -17.11
CA ILE A 271 19.25 -5.80 -18.39
C ILE A 271 19.74 -6.62 -19.59
N ALA A 272 20.89 -7.27 -19.47
CA ALA A 272 21.44 -8.11 -20.54
C ALA A 272 20.72 -9.47 -20.69
N GLN A 273 19.93 -9.89 -19.70
CA GLN A 273 19.32 -11.22 -19.67
C GLN A 273 17.79 -11.22 -19.72
N SER A 274 17.16 -10.06 -19.59
CA SER A 274 15.70 -9.93 -19.52
C SER A 274 15.23 -8.74 -20.35
N ASP A 275 14.06 -8.84 -20.94
CA ASP A 275 13.48 -7.81 -21.77
C ASP A 275 12.42 -7.01 -20.99
N PRO A 276 12.22 -5.70 -21.28
CA PRO A 276 11.09 -4.98 -20.73
C PRO A 276 9.78 -5.54 -21.26
N PRO A 277 8.64 -5.34 -20.57
CA PRO A 277 7.34 -5.85 -21.02
C PRO A 277 7.00 -5.49 -22.47
N SER A 278 7.37 -4.28 -22.94
CA SER A 278 7.10 -3.81 -24.29
C SER A 278 7.83 -4.55 -25.41
N GLU A 279 8.95 -5.22 -25.11
CA GLU A 279 9.68 -6.03 -26.09
C GLU A 279 9.21 -7.50 -26.07
N LEU A 280 8.67 -7.95 -24.94
CA LEU A 280 8.20 -9.33 -24.78
C LEU A 280 6.76 -9.51 -25.27
N ALA A 281 5.89 -8.51 -25.09
CA ALA A 281 4.46 -8.59 -25.24
C ALA A 281 3.87 -7.32 -25.88
N GLU A 282 2.72 -7.43 -26.50
CA GLU A 282 2.04 -6.31 -27.12
C GLU A 282 1.26 -5.48 -26.09
N ALA A 283 1.51 -4.17 -26.02
CA ALA A 283 0.77 -3.27 -25.14
C ALA A 283 -0.66 -3.05 -25.66
N ARG A 284 -1.66 -3.37 -24.84
CA ARG A 284 -3.09 -3.17 -25.15
C ARG A 284 -3.64 -1.87 -24.58
N THR A 285 -2.91 -1.23 -23.70
CA THR A 285 -3.20 0.10 -23.15
C THR A 285 -1.95 0.97 -23.22
N THR A 286 -2.11 2.29 -23.37
CA THR A 286 -0.97 3.20 -23.57
C THR A 286 -1.08 4.51 -22.80
N ALA A 287 -2.28 4.86 -22.31
CA ALA A 287 -2.51 6.13 -21.60
C ALA A 287 -2.98 5.87 -20.18
N GLY A 288 -2.47 6.69 -19.25
CA GLY A 288 -2.81 6.58 -17.83
C GLY A 288 -2.18 5.36 -17.16
N PHE A 289 -2.73 5.00 -16.01
CA PHE A 289 -2.35 3.84 -15.20
C PHE A 289 -3.39 2.73 -15.41
N ASN A 290 -2.98 1.57 -15.90
CA ASN A 290 -3.88 0.46 -16.25
C ASN A 290 -3.43 -0.82 -15.58
N ILE A 291 -4.32 -1.46 -14.79
CA ILE A 291 -4.01 -2.67 -14.01
C ILE A 291 -5.19 -3.63 -13.93
N LYS A 292 -4.88 -4.85 -13.52
CA LYS A 292 -5.82 -5.91 -13.13
C LYS A 292 -6.79 -6.28 -14.25
N PRO A 293 -6.25 -6.83 -15.37
CA PRO A 293 -7.08 -7.31 -16.44
C PRO A 293 -7.97 -8.47 -15.98
N GLU A 294 -9.23 -8.43 -16.39
CA GLU A 294 -10.22 -9.47 -16.21
C GLU A 294 -10.83 -9.81 -17.57
N ILE A 295 -10.98 -11.08 -17.88
CA ILE A 295 -11.50 -11.52 -19.18
C ILE A 295 -13.01 -11.71 -19.17
N SER A 296 -13.61 -11.58 -20.36
CA SER A 296 -14.96 -12.10 -20.61
C SER A 296 -14.90 -13.54 -21.13
N ARG A 297 -15.64 -14.45 -20.51
CA ARG A 297 -15.80 -15.81 -21.05
C ARG A 297 -16.73 -15.86 -22.26
N ALA A 298 -17.58 -14.84 -22.42
CA ALA A 298 -18.53 -14.73 -23.54
C ALA A 298 -17.93 -14.07 -24.79
N ASP A 299 -16.90 -13.23 -24.65
CA ASP A 299 -16.16 -12.62 -25.76
C ASP A 299 -14.66 -12.70 -25.48
N SER A 300 -13.96 -13.61 -26.15
CA SER A 300 -12.52 -13.85 -25.96
C SER A 300 -11.64 -12.66 -26.39
N ASN A 301 -12.20 -11.65 -27.05
CA ASN A 301 -11.51 -10.42 -27.39
C ASN A 301 -11.77 -9.28 -26.42
N ALA A 302 -12.74 -9.41 -25.50
CA ALA A 302 -13.04 -8.37 -24.51
C ALA A 302 -12.33 -8.64 -23.18
N PHE A 303 -11.72 -7.60 -22.62
CA PHE A 303 -11.20 -7.61 -21.26
C PHE A 303 -11.58 -6.33 -20.52
N TYR A 304 -11.60 -6.41 -19.20
CA TYR A 304 -11.96 -5.33 -18.29
C TYR A 304 -10.77 -5.03 -17.40
N HIS A 305 -10.56 -3.76 -17.05
CA HIS A 305 -9.45 -3.36 -16.21
C HIS A 305 -9.74 -2.06 -15.48
N PHE A 306 -9.01 -1.78 -14.43
CA PHE A 306 -8.96 -0.44 -13.86
C PHE A 306 -8.07 0.45 -14.70
N ARG A 307 -8.55 1.67 -14.94
CA ARG A 307 -7.78 2.77 -15.52
C ARG A 307 -7.84 3.97 -14.60
N ASN A 308 -6.71 4.60 -14.33
CA ASN A 308 -6.67 5.94 -13.77
C ASN A 308 -6.10 6.88 -14.84
N ASP A 309 -6.94 7.78 -15.31
CA ASP A 309 -6.59 8.81 -16.26
C ASP A 309 -7.10 10.15 -15.74
N GLN A 310 -6.24 11.18 -15.74
CA GLN A 310 -6.55 12.50 -15.22
C GLN A 310 -7.02 12.53 -13.75
N GLY A 311 -6.56 11.58 -12.93
CA GLY A 311 -6.84 11.51 -11.49
C GLY A 311 -8.15 10.84 -11.10
N TYR A 312 -8.89 10.24 -12.05
CA TYR A 312 -10.12 9.50 -11.77
C TYR A 312 -9.97 8.02 -12.10
N THR A 313 -10.43 7.18 -11.19
CA THR A 313 -10.45 5.72 -11.38
C THR A 313 -11.69 5.30 -12.16
N GLN A 314 -11.50 4.47 -13.16
CA GLN A 314 -12.55 3.97 -14.05
C GLN A 314 -12.44 2.45 -14.19
N LEU A 315 -13.57 1.77 -14.39
CA LEU A 315 -13.62 0.42 -14.94
C LEU A 315 -13.90 0.51 -16.44
N VAL A 316 -12.98 0.00 -17.23
CA VAL A 316 -12.96 0.11 -18.67
C VAL A 316 -13.07 -1.27 -19.30
N ARG A 317 -13.89 -1.41 -20.35
CA ARG A 317 -13.86 -2.54 -21.28
C ARG A 317 -12.96 -2.19 -22.45
N SER A 318 -11.94 -2.97 -22.67
CA SER A 318 -11.02 -2.87 -23.80
C SER A 318 -11.06 -4.16 -24.63
N TYR A 319 -10.44 -4.14 -25.79
CA TYR A 319 -10.51 -5.23 -26.74
C TYR A 319 -9.12 -5.57 -27.26
N LEU A 320 -8.95 -6.83 -27.66
CA LEU A 320 -7.73 -7.36 -28.28
C LEU A 320 -7.74 -7.21 -29.81
N ASP A 321 -8.79 -6.63 -30.34
CA ASP A 321 -8.95 -6.21 -31.73
C ASP A 321 -9.04 -4.68 -31.80
N ASP A 322 -9.29 -4.12 -32.98
CA ASP A 322 -9.31 -2.67 -33.25
C ASP A 322 -10.53 -1.91 -32.68
N ARG A 323 -11.37 -2.55 -31.88
CA ARG A 323 -12.51 -1.87 -31.23
C ARG A 323 -12.03 -0.85 -30.20
N ALA A 324 -12.68 0.30 -30.16
CA ALA A 324 -12.41 1.33 -29.18
C ALA A 324 -12.79 0.88 -27.76
N SER A 325 -12.00 1.26 -26.77
CA SER A 325 -12.30 1.00 -25.36
C SER A 325 -13.51 1.83 -24.90
N GLU A 326 -14.25 1.29 -23.91
CA GLU A 326 -15.46 1.88 -23.37
C GLU A 326 -15.40 1.96 -21.85
N ILE A 327 -15.76 3.11 -21.30
CA ILE A 327 -15.92 3.28 -19.86
C ILE A 327 -17.22 2.60 -19.42
N ILE A 328 -17.15 1.64 -18.52
CA ILE A 328 -18.30 0.93 -17.95
C ILE A 328 -18.73 1.57 -16.63
N VAL A 329 -17.76 1.98 -15.79
CA VAL A 329 -18.01 2.64 -14.51
C VAL A 329 -17.06 3.85 -14.36
N GLU A 330 -17.62 5.01 -14.06
CA GLU A 330 -16.87 6.23 -13.70
C GLU A 330 -16.80 6.36 -12.18
N GLY A 331 -15.74 5.85 -11.54
CA GLY A 331 -15.55 5.77 -10.10
C GLY A 331 -16.01 6.98 -9.28
N GLU A 332 -15.10 7.81 -8.85
CA GLU A 332 -15.35 8.94 -7.93
C GLU A 332 -16.27 10.03 -8.50
N ARG A 333 -16.63 9.97 -9.78
CA ARG A 333 -17.61 10.87 -10.40
C ARG A 333 -19.06 10.48 -10.15
N LEU A 334 -19.30 9.25 -9.69
CA LEU A 334 -20.64 8.77 -9.37
C LEU A 334 -20.94 9.02 -7.89
N PRO A 335 -22.13 9.56 -7.54
CA PRO A 335 -22.45 9.89 -6.15
C PRO A 335 -22.69 8.65 -5.25
N MET A 336 -22.68 7.45 -5.83
CA MET A 336 -23.00 6.22 -5.11
C MET A 336 -21.80 5.58 -4.46
N PHE A 337 -20.57 5.91 -4.88
CA PHE A 337 -19.34 5.42 -4.26
C PHE A 337 -18.23 6.47 -4.20
N GLU A 338 -17.37 6.33 -3.20
CA GLU A 338 -16.31 7.27 -2.87
C GLU A 338 -14.96 6.84 -3.48
N SER A 339 -14.72 5.52 -3.62
CA SER A 339 -13.51 4.94 -4.19
C SER A 339 -13.77 3.54 -4.74
N LEU A 340 -13.04 3.17 -5.81
CA LEU A 340 -13.06 1.83 -6.43
C LEU A 340 -11.91 0.92 -5.96
N HIS A 341 -10.97 1.40 -5.17
CA HIS A 341 -9.80 0.67 -4.64
C HIS A 341 -9.00 -0.12 -5.70
N PRO A 342 -8.47 0.52 -6.75
CA PRO A 342 -7.82 -0.19 -7.85
C PRO A 342 -6.55 -0.94 -7.43
N LEU A 343 -5.89 -0.56 -6.32
CA LEU A 343 -4.67 -1.21 -5.86
C LEU A 343 -4.96 -2.53 -5.14
N SER A 344 -6.01 -2.60 -4.34
CA SER A 344 -6.33 -3.76 -3.50
C SER A 344 -7.29 -4.75 -4.14
N THR A 345 -8.17 -4.33 -5.06
CA THR A 345 -9.23 -5.16 -5.64
C THR A 345 -9.05 -5.41 -7.13
N ARG A 346 -9.82 -6.33 -7.68
CA ARG A 346 -10.00 -6.55 -9.12
C ARG A 346 -11.50 -6.63 -9.44
N PRO A 347 -11.94 -6.32 -10.67
CA PRO A 347 -13.30 -6.60 -11.11
C PRO A 347 -13.49 -8.08 -11.41
N ALA A 348 -14.74 -8.53 -11.55
CA ALA A 348 -15.08 -9.87 -12.02
C ALA A 348 -16.22 -9.81 -13.03
N VAL A 349 -16.13 -10.59 -14.11
CA VAL A 349 -17.16 -10.70 -15.13
C VAL A 349 -17.95 -12.01 -14.92
N SER A 350 -19.28 -11.94 -14.98
CA SER A 350 -20.12 -13.14 -14.88
C SER A 350 -19.83 -14.14 -16.00
N PRO A 351 -20.06 -15.45 -15.80
CA PRO A 351 -19.79 -16.48 -16.82
C PRO A 351 -20.49 -16.24 -18.15
N ASP A 352 -21.68 -15.62 -18.14
CA ASP A 352 -22.44 -15.26 -19.34
C ASP A 352 -22.03 -13.91 -19.97
N GLY A 353 -21.08 -13.20 -19.37
CA GLY A 353 -20.53 -11.94 -19.85
C GLY A 353 -21.45 -10.74 -19.72
N LYS A 354 -22.57 -10.83 -18.97
CA LYS A 354 -23.54 -9.74 -18.86
C LYS A 354 -23.34 -8.84 -17.65
N LEU A 355 -22.79 -9.36 -16.58
CA LEU A 355 -22.65 -8.66 -15.32
C LEU A 355 -21.18 -8.44 -14.97
N LEU A 356 -20.90 -7.27 -14.36
CA LEU A 356 -19.62 -6.93 -13.78
C LEU A 356 -19.80 -6.80 -12.28
N ALA A 357 -19.00 -7.50 -11.47
CA ALA A 357 -18.95 -7.35 -10.04
C ALA A 357 -17.67 -6.59 -9.65
N PHE A 358 -17.78 -5.64 -8.73
CA PHE A 358 -16.65 -4.90 -8.18
C PHE A 358 -16.95 -4.41 -6.77
N ALA A 359 -15.91 -4.23 -5.98
CA ALA A 359 -15.98 -3.59 -4.67
C ALA A 359 -15.81 -2.08 -4.80
N ALA A 360 -16.56 -1.32 -4.03
CA ALA A 360 -16.40 0.13 -3.94
C ALA A 360 -16.83 0.62 -2.56
N LYS A 361 -16.12 1.64 -2.07
CA LYS A 361 -16.44 2.31 -0.81
C LYS A 361 -17.69 3.14 -0.94
N SER A 362 -18.62 2.97 -0.01
CA SER A 362 -19.84 3.76 0.10
C SER A 362 -20.26 3.90 1.55
N ARG A 363 -20.37 5.15 2.04
CA ARG A 363 -20.85 5.45 3.40
C ARG A 363 -20.09 4.73 4.51
N GLY A 364 -18.76 4.72 4.42
CA GLY A 364 -17.89 4.22 5.49
C GLY A 364 -17.65 2.72 5.55
N SER A 365 -18.08 1.97 4.54
CA SER A 365 -17.72 0.56 4.33
C SER A 365 -17.72 0.24 2.85
N ASP A 366 -17.10 -0.86 2.46
CA ASP A 366 -17.23 -1.36 1.12
C ASP A 366 -18.58 -2.04 0.90
N ARG A 367 -19.01 -1.97 -0.33
CA ARG A 367 -20.14 -2.73 -0.87
C ARG A 367 -19.71 -3.46 -2.13
N LEU A 368 -20.29 -4.63 -2.35
CA LEU A 368 -20.14 -5.37 -3.58
C LEU A 368 -21.21 -4.93 -4.57
N TYR A 369 -20.83 -4.29 -5.66
CA TYR A 369 -21.73 -3.83 -6.71
C TYR A 369 -21.84 -4.86 -7.82
N ILE A 370 -23.05 -5.12 -8.28
CA ILE A 370 -23.37 -5.91 -9.48
C ILE A 370 -23.90 -4.94 -10.52
N TRP A 371 -23.24 -4.89 -11.65
CA TRP A 371 -23.45 -3.91 -12.71
C TRP A 371 -23.80 -4.59 -14.03
N ASP A 372 -24.86 -4.16 -14.72
CA ASP A 372 -25.17 -4.63 -16.05
C ASP A 372 -24.27 -3.91 -17.09
N ILE A 373 -23.48 -4.69 -17.81
CA ILE A 373 -22.45 -4.20 -18.72
C ILE A 373 -23.08 -3.47 -19.93
N ALA A 374 -24.20 -3.98 -20.44
CA ALA A 374 -24.83 -3.43 -21.65
C ALA A 374 -25.55 -2.13 -21.38
N THR A 375 -26.30 -2.04 -20.28
CA THR A 375 -27.04 -0.84 -19.89
C THR A 375 -26.22 0.15 -19.09
N ARG A 376 -25.05 -0.27 -18.57
CA ARG A 376 -24.17 0.51 -17.69
C ARG A 376 -24.91 1.02 -16.45
N ARG A 377 -25.70 0.14 -15.83
CA ARG A 377 -26.49 0.46 -14.64
C ARG A 377 -26.25 -0.56 -13.54
N GLN A 378 -26.38 -0.06 -12.32
CA GLN A 378 -26.42 -0.93 -11.14
C GLN A 378 -27.63 -1.84 -11.20
N VAL A 379 -27.39 -3.14 -11.03
CA VAL A 379 -28.43 -4.16 -10.84
C VAL A 379 -28.70 -4.33 -9.36
N ARG A 380 -27.62 -4.42 -8.58
CA ARG A 380 -27.68 -4.66 -7.13
C ARG A 380 -26.41 -4.16 -6.46
N ASP A 381 -26.51 -3.85 -5.18
CA ASP A 381 -25.38 -3.69 -4.28
C ASP A 381 -25.61 -4.51 -3.01
N LEU A 382 -24.55 -5.10 -2.47
CA LEU A 382 -24.58 -5.98 -1.32
C LEU A 382 -23.62 -5.44 -0.24
N ALA A 383 -24.14 -5.36 0.98
CA ALA A 383 -23.34 -5.15 2.18
C ALA A 383 -23.51 -6.37 3.08
N PHE A 384 -22.46 -6.83 3.68
CA PHE A 384 -22.46 -8.04 4.51
C PHE A 384 -22.25 -7.64 5.98
N ALA A 385 -23.07 -8.19 6.85
CA ALA A 385 -23.00 -7.89 8.28
C ALA A 385 -21.62 -8.27 8.84
N GLY A 386 -20.97 -7.34 9.53
CA GLY A 386 -19.65 -7.54 10.14
C GLY A 386 -18.45 -7.41 9.19
N ILE A 387 -18.66 -7.29 7.87
CA ILE A 387 -17.59 -7.06 6.89
C ILE A 387 -17.53 -5.57 6.57
N VAL A 388 -16.36 -4.97 6.69
CA VAL A 388 -16.13 -3.53 6.47
C VAL A 388 -15.37 -3.25 5.18
N ALA A 389 -14.48 -4.15 4.76
CA ALA A 389 -13.76 -4.02 3.50
C ALA A 389 -13.97 -5.28 2.64
N ILE A 390 -14.05 -5.09 1.33
CA ILE A 390 -14.26 -6.15 0.33
C ILE A 390 -13.24 -5.96 -0.79
N SER A 391 -12.58 -7.05 -1.19
CA SER A 391 -11.65 -7.00 -2.32
C SER A 391 -11.72 -8.25 -3.19
N SER A 392 -11.31 -8.10 -4.45
CA SER A 392 -11.10 -9.17 -5.42
C SER A 392 -12.26 -10.15 -5.54
N PRO A 393 -13.49 -9.70 -5.86
CA PRO A 393 -14.60 -10.60 -6.13
C PRO A 393 -14.31 -11.52 -7.33
N THR A 394 -14.89 -12.72 -7.34
CA THR A 394 -14.83 -13.68 -8.45
C THR A 394 -16.10 -14.49 -8.52
N PHE A 395 -16.72 -14.61 -9.71
CA PHE A 395 -17.93 -15.39 -9.89
C PHE A 395 -17.65 -16.87 -9.87
N ALA A 396 -18.47 -17.63 -9.19
CA ALA A 396 -18.53 -19.07 -9.37
C ALA A 396 -19.03 -19.42 -10.80
N PRO A 397 -18.68 -20.61 -11.35
CA PRO A 397 -19.12 -21.01 -12.68
C PRO A 397 -20.63 -21.06 -12.87
N ASP A 398 -21.39 -21.22 -11.79
CA ASP A 398 -22.85 -21.22 -11.81
C ASP A 398 -23.46 -19.80 -12.00
N GLY A 399 -22.63 -18.74 -11.84
CA GLY A 399 -23.07 -17.35 -11.92
C GLY A 399 -23.98 -16.90 -10.77
N MET A 400 -24.21 -17.75 -9.77
CA MET A 400 -25.11 -17.47 -8.64
C MET A 400 -24.36 -17.13 -7.35
N ARG A 401 -23.09 -17.50 -7.25
CA ARG A 401 -22.23 -17.26 -6.11
C ARG A 401 -21.03 -16.40 -6.47
N LEU A 402 -20.53 -15.66 -5.51
CA LEU A 402 -19.28 -14.89 -5.59
C LEU A 402 -18.36 -15.28 -4.43
N ALA A 403 -17.07 -15.46 -4.69
CA ALA A 403 -16.06 -15.44 -3.64
C ALA A 403 -15.37 -14.08 -3.63
N PHE A 404 -14.92 -13.62 -2.47
CA PHE A 404 -14.17 -12.38 -2.29
C PHE A 404 -13.34 -12.44 -1.02
N ALA A 405 -12.31 -11.60 -0.91
CA ALA A 405 -11.63 -11.38 0.36
C ALA A 405 -12.37 -10.28 1.13
N GLY A 406 -12.72 -10.57 2.38
CA GLY A 406 -13.47 -9.67 3.25
C GLY A 406 -12.76 -9.43 4.57
N SER A 407 -12.64 -8.15 4.98
CA SER A 407 -12.10 -7.79 6.30
C SER A 407 -13.23 -7.51 7.28
N ASP A 408 -13.19 -8.14 8.44
CA ASP A 408 -14.16 -7.91 9.50
C ASP A 408 -13.81 -6.66 10.35
N ARG A 409 -14.67 -6.32 11.32
CA ARG A 409 -14.47 -5.17 12.21
C ARG A 409 -13.26 -5.30 13.13
N SER A 410 -12.71 -6.49 13.33
CA SER A 410 -11.48 -6.71 14.10
C SER A 410 -10.20 -6.64 13.25
N GLY A 411 -10.35 -6.50 11.90
CA GLY A 411 -9.26 -6.37 10.95
C GLY A 411 -8.77 -7.69 10.36
N LEU A 412 -9.38 -8.83 10.72
CA LEU A 412 -9.05 -10.11 10.10
C LEU A 412 -9.62 -10.17 8.68
N THR A 413 -8.83 -10.70 7.75
CA THR A 413 -9.20 -10.78 6.33
C THR A 413 -9.17 -12.20 5.84
N ASP A 414 -10.34 -12.72 5.50
CA ASP A 414 -10.57 -14.10 5.09
C ASP A 414 -11.31 -14.17 3.74
N ILE A 415 -11.36 -15.36 3.14
CA ILE A 415 -12.17 -15.59 1.95
C ILE A 415 -13.62 -15.91 2.36
N TYR A 416 -14.55 -15.20 1.72
CA TYR A 416 -15.98 -15.37 1.88
C TYR A 416 -16.62 -15.84 0.59
N ILE A 417 -17.67 -16.66 0.71
CA ILE A 417 -18.56 -17.07 -0.39
C ILE A 417 -19.93 -16.44 -0.14
N ALA A 418 -20.39 -15.60 -1.06
CA ALA A 418 -21.72 -15.00 -1.02
C ALA A 418 -22.66 -15.63 -2.02
N ASP A 419 -23.89 -15.92 -1.60
CA ASP A 419 -25.00 -16.24 -2.49
C ASP A 419 -25.65 -14.94 -2.98
N LEU A 420 -25.75 -14.78 -4.31
CA LEU A 420 -26.32 -13.59 -4.90
C LEU A 420 -27.84 -13.50 -4.76
N LYS A 421 -28.52 -14.59 -4.50
CA LYS A 421 -29.98 -14.62 -4.36
C LYS A 421 -30.43 -14.02 -3.03
N ASP A 422 -29.87 -14.50 -1.93
CA ASP A 422 -30.26 -14.07 -0.58
C ASP A 422 -29.35 -12.97 0.00
N GLY A 423 -28.14 -12.79 -0.58
CA GLY A 423 -27.19 -11.77 -0.15
C GLY A 423 -26.47 -12.13 1.15
N VAL A 424 -26.37 -13.41 1.49
CA VAL A 424 -25.64 -13.91 2.65
C VAL A 424 -24.23 -14.31 2.25
N ALA A 425 -23.23 -13.92 3.03
CA ALA A 425 -21.84 -14.34 2.88
C ALA A 425 -21.41 -15.24 4.04
N GLN A 426 -20.66 -16.28 3.72
CA GLN A 426 -20.07 -17.20 4.70
C GLN A 426 -18.56 -17.25 4.49
N GLY A 427 -17.78 -17.03 5.57
CA GLY A 427 -16.32 -17.20 5.56
C GLY A 427 -15.94 -18.68 5.50
N ILE A 428 -14.91 -19.01 4.73
CA ILE A 428 -14.37 -20.39 4.66
C ILE A 428 -13.56 -20.73 5.90
N ARG A 429 -12.89 -19.73 6.47
CA ARG A 429 -12.19 -19.79 7.78
C ARG A 429 -12.29 -18.42 8.43
N ARG A 430 -12.03 -18.36 9.73
CA ARG A 430 -11.76 -17.13 10.45
C ARG A 430 -10.55 -17.36 11.31
N ASP A 431 -9.41 -16.87 10.83
CA ASP A 431 -8.13 -17.04 11.49
C ASP A 431 -7.26 -15.76 11.42
N LEU A 432 -6.00 -15.83 11.82
CA LEU A 432 -5.12 -14.67 11.91
C LEU A 432 -4.37 -14.38 10.58
N TYR A 433 -4.53 -15.26 9.58
CA TYR A 433 -3.79 -15.14 8.32
C TYR A 433 -4.54 -14.24 7.35
N HIS A 434 -3.77 -13.52 6.54
CA HIS A 434 -4.31 -12.65 5.52
C HIS A 434 -4.58 -13.42 4.22
N ASP A 435 -5.83 -13.81 4.00
CA ASP A 435 -6.28 -14.50 2.80
C ASP A 435 -6.79 -13.49 1.77
N ARG A 436 -6.28 -13.58 0.52
CA ARG A 436 -6.58 -12.58 -0.52
C ARG A 436 -6.64 -13.18 -1.92
N GLN A 437 -7.27 -12.43 -2.84
CA GLN A 437 -7.29 -12.68 -4.29
C GLN A 437 -7.81 -14.07 -4.67
N PRO A 438 -9.01 -14.46 -4.22
CA PRO A 438 -9.59 -15.76 -4.55
C PRO A 438 -9.91 -15.90 -6.04
N ASP A 439 -9.87 -17.14 -6.56
CA ASP A 439 -10.40 -17.48 -7.88
C ASP A 439 -11.04 -18.88 -7.89
N TRP A 440 -12.19 -19.01 -8.57
CA TRP A 440 -12.93 -20.25 -8.67
C TRP A 440 -12.36 -21.19 -9.72
N SER A 441 -12.27 -22.48 -9.40
CA SER A 441 -12.06 -23.51 -10.42
C SER A 441 -13.23 -23.55 -11.42
N PRO A 442 -12.98 -23.87 -12.70
CA PRO A 442 -14.04 -23.94 -13.70
C PRO A 442 -15.13 -24.99 -13.41
N ASP A 443 -14.83 -26.00 -12.61
CA ASP A 443 -15.79 -27.03 -12.16
C ASP A 443 -16.57 -26.63 -10.89
N GLY A 444 -16.22 -25.49 -10.28
CA GLY A 444 -16.88 -24.94 -9.09
C GLY A 444 -16.62 -25.70 -7.79
N LYS A 445 -15.58 -26.57 -7.75
CA LYS A 445 -15.27 -27.39 -6.57
C LYS A 445 -14.18 -26.81 -5.68
N HIS A 446 -13.37 -25.92 -6.23
CA HIS A 446 -12.22 -25.38 -5.51
C HIS A 446 -12.16 -23.85 -5.63
N ILE A 447 -11.51 -23.23 -4.65
CA ILE A 447 -11.08 -21.81 -4.70
C ILE A 447 -9.59 -21.78 -4.45
N VAL A 448 -8.83 -21.19 -5.38
CA VAL A 448 -7.42 -20.86 -5.17
C VAL A 448 -7.30 -19.45 -4.61
N PHE A 449 -6.37 -19.21 -3.69
CA PHE A 449 -6.14 -17.89 -3.10
C PHE A 449 -4.68 -17.74 -2.65
N SER A 450 -4.27 -16.52 -2.38
CA SER A 450 -2.96 -16.18 -1.83
C SER A 450 -3.09 -15.93 -0.33
N SER A 451 -2.17 -16.47 0.48
CA SER A 451 -2.21 -16.37 1.93
C SER A 451 -0.80 -16.36 2.54
N ASP A 452 -0.67 -15.72 3.68
CA ASP A 452 0.56 -15.69 4.49
C ASP A 452 0.60 -16.78 5.58
N ARG A 453 -0.28 -17.81 5.52
CA ARG A 453 -0.50 -18.82 6.59
C ARG A 453 0.66 -19.79 6.83
N TRP A 454 1.66 -19.87 5.99
CA TRP A 454 2.81 -20.74 6.26
C TRP A 454 3.94 -20.00 7.00
N GLN A 455 5.02 -20.70 7.46
CA GLN A 455 6.10 -20.11 8.26
C GLN A 455 6.76 -18.85 7.66
N GLY A 456 6.91 -18.78 6.33
CA GLY A 456 7.42 -17.59 5.64
C GLY A 456 6.49 -16.38 5.73
N GLY A 457 5.20 -16.61 5.96
CA GLY A 457 4.20 -15.54 6.14
C GLY A 457 4.49 -14.66 7.35
N ARG A 458 5.09 -15.20 8.40
CA ARG A 458 5.56 -14.42 9.55
C ARG A 458 6.59 -13.32 9.17
N LYS A 459 7.19 -13.44 7.97
CA LYS A 459 8.08 -12.43 7.36
C LYS A 459 7.45 -11.68 6.20
N GLY A 460 6.13 -11.76 6.04
CA GLY A 460 5.37 -11.07 5.00
C GLY A 460 5.35 -11.77 3.64
N PHE A 461 5.77 -13.04 3.53
CA PHE A 461 5.67 -13.78 2.27
C PHE A 461 4.31 -14.45 2.09
N TYR A 462 3.76 -14.37 0.89
CA TYR A 462 2.49 -14.95 0.50
C TYR A 462 2.71 -16.12 -0.44
N ASN A 463 1.97 -17.21 -0.21
CA ASN A 463 1.99 -18.36 -1.10
C ASN A 463 0.57 -18.78 -1.49
N LEU A 464 0.44 -19.71 -2.45
CA LEU A 464 -0.84 -20.16 -2.97
C LEU A 464 -1.40 -21.32 -2.17
N PHE A 465 -2.71 -21.25 -1.93
CA PHE A 465 -3.49 -22.28 -1.27
C PHE A 465 -4.75 -22.61 -2.08
N LEU A 466 -5.23 -23.82 -1.91
CA LEU A 466 -6.43 -24.35 -2.52
C LEU A 466 -7.42 -24.73 -1.42
N TYR A 467 -8.61 -24.16 -1.44
CA TYR A 467 -9.73 -24.60 -0.63
C TYR A 467 -10.60 -25.57 -1.42
N ASP A 468 -10.81 -26.77 -0.89
CA ASP A 468 -11.70 -27.79 -1.43
C ASP A 468 -13.07 -27.66 -0.74
N ILE A 469 -14.11 -27.35 -1.52
CA ILE A 469 -15.45 -27.03 -1.00
C ILE A 469 -16.14 -28.24 -0.40
N GLU A 470 -15.90 -29.43 -0.96
CA GLU A 470 -16.55 -30.66 -0.52
C GLU A 470 -15.96 -31.19 0.79
N SER A 471 -14.63 -31.19 0.90
CA SER A 471 -13.93 -31.70 2.08
C SER A 471 -13.67 -30.64 3.15
N ASP A 472 -13.94 -29.37 2.87
CA ASP A 472 -13.63 -28.23 3.76
C ASP A 472 -12.12 -28.13 4.12
N ALA A 473 -11.24 -28.55 3.23
CA ALA A 473 -9.81 -28.61 3.44
C ALA A 473 -9.06 -27.48 2.71
N ILE A 474 -8.02 -26.95 3.36
CA ILE A 474 -7.08 -26.00 2.74
C ILE A 474 -5.76 -26.72 2.49
N LEU A 475 -5.31 -26.72 1.24
CA LEU A 475 -4.09 -27.38 0.77
C LEU A 475 -3.11 -26.35 0.24
N ALA A 476 -1.83 -26.43 0.59
CA ALA A 476 -0.79 -25.56 0.02
C ALA A 476 -0.45 -25.99 -1.42
N LEU A 477 -0.43 -25.03 -2.36
CA LEU A 477 -0.01 -25.23 -3.75
C LEU A 477 1.41 -24.74 -3.99
N SER A 478 1.89 -23.77 -3.23
CA SER A 478 3.27 -23.30 -3.29
C SER A 478 3.77 -23.01 -1.90
N ARG A 479 5.10 -22.99 -1.74
CA ARG A 479 5.78 -22.63 -0.49
C ARG A 479 7.16 -22.07 -0.81
N GLY A 480 7.55 -21.03 -0.11
CA GLY A 480 8.87 -20.43 -0.27
C GLY A 480 8.96 -19.02 0.27
N ARG A 481 10.17 -18.49 0.44
CA ARG A 481 10.42 -17.10 0.81
C ARG A 481 10.32 -16.21 -0.42
N HIS A 482 9.14 -16.17 -1.00
CA HIS A 482 8.77 -15.38 -2.16
C HIS A 482 7.27 -15.09 -2.11
N ASN A 483 6.83 -14.12 -2.88
CA ASN A 483 5.45 -13.72 -2.97
C ASN A 483 4.79 -14.31 -4.21
N ASP A 484 3.77 -15.13 -4.01
CA ASP A 484 2.87 -15.61 -5.04
C ASP A 484 1.53 -14.88 -4.90
N ALA A 485 1.10 -14.19 -5.95
CA ALA A 485 -0.06 -13.31 -5.92
C ALA A 485 -0.92 -13.40 -7.19
N GLY A 486 -2.19 -13.03 -7.06
CA GLY A 486 -3.13 -12.95 -8.18
C GLY A 486 -3.37 -14.28 -8.91
N PRO A 487 -3.58 -15.41 -8.20
CA PRO A 487 -3.79 -16.69 -8.87
C PRO A 487 -5.08 -16.68 -9.72
N ARG A 488 -5.02 -17.28 -10.89
CA ARG A 488 -6.15 -17.42 -11.82
C ARG A 488 -6.15 -18.80 -12.48
N TYR A 489 -7.29 -19.46 -12.46
CA TYR A 489 -7.45 -20.69 -13.23
C TYR A 489 -7.43 -20.42 -14.74
N GLY A 490 -6.70 -21.25 -15.46
CA GLY A 490 -6.87 -21.36 -16.91
C GLY A 490 -8.28 -21.84 -17.28
N PRO A 491 -8.76 -21.59 -18.51
CA PRO A 491 -10.13 -21.89 -18.90
C PRO A 491 -10.49 -23.39 -18.85
N ASP A 492 -9.51 -24.27 -18.95
CA ASP A 492 -9.64 -25.73 -18.87
C ASP A 492 -9.52 -26.28 -17.43
N GLY A 493 -9.16 -25.43 -16.46
CA GLY A 493 -8.91 -25.84 -15.08
C GLY A 493 -7.63 -26.65 -14.84
N ALA A 494 -6.84 -26.92 -15.87
CA ALA A 494 -5.65 -27.76 -15.79
C ALA A 494 -4.44 -27.06 -15.16
N GLN A 495 -4.43 -25.72 -15.20
CA GLN A 495 -3.35 -24.93 -14.65
C GLN A 495 -3.88 -23.64 -14.01
N ILE A 496 -3.08 -23.11 -13.07
CA ILE A 496 -3.31 -21.83 -12.42
C ILE A 496 -2.12 -20.94 -12.77
N VAL A 497 -2.38 -19.74 -13.32
CA VAL A 497 -1.36 -18.72 -13.57
C VAL A 497 -1.32 -17.73 -12.43
N PHE A 498 -0.15 -17.20 -12.08
CA PHE A 498 0.04 -16.28 -10.95
C PHE A 498 1.32 -15.46 -11.12
N SER A 499 1.44 -14.36 -10.40
CA SER A 499 2.66 -13.56 -10.30
C SER A 499 3.54 -14.07 -9.20
N SER A 500 4.87 -14.12 -9.41
CA SER A 500 5.82 -14.52 -8.37
C SER A 500 7.16 -13.83 -8.53
N ASP A 501 7.81 -13.51 -7.40
CA ASP A 501 9.17 -12.96 -7.32
C ASP A 501 10.22 -14.01 -6.90
N ARG A 502 9.91 -15.31 -7.03
CA ARG A 502 10.77 -16.43 -6.60
C ARG A 502 12.18 -16.44 -7.21
N ASP A 503 12.35 -15.81 -8.36
CA ASP A 503 13.64 -15.61 -9.03
C ASP A 503 14.13 -14.15 -8.90
N THR A 504 13.76 -13.46 -7.82
CA THR A 504 14.09 -12.06 -7.52
C THR A 504 13.48 -11.01 -8.44
N MET A 505 12.67 -11.43 -9.42
CA MET A 505 11.93 -10.57 -10.35
C MET A 505 10.49 -11.04 -10.43
N TYR A 506 9.54 -10.09 -10.37
CA TYR A 506 8.13 -10.42 -10.57
C TYR A 506 7.86 -10.86 -12.00
N ASN A 507 7.53 -12.14 -12.16
CA ASN A 507 7.20 -12.76 -13.42
C ASN A 507 5.92 -13.57 -13.31
N ILE A 508 5.34 -13.95 -14.46
CA ILE A 508 4.19 -14.85 -14.49
C ILE A 508 4.68 -16.29 -14.49
N TYR A 509 4.07 -17.07 -13.62
CA TYR A 509 4.28 -18.51 -13.46
C TYR A 509 2.97 -19.26 -13.67
N ALA A 510 3.09 -20.53 -13.96
CA ALA A 510 1.97 -21.48 -13.95
C ALA A 510 2.24 -22.59 -12.94
N VAL A 511 1.21 -23.05 -12.26
CA VAL A 511 1.21 -24.29 -11.48
C VAL A 511 0.20 -25.26 -12.08
N ARG A 512 0.63 -26.53 -12.27
CA ARG A 512 -0.23 -27.63 -12.71
C ARG A 512 -0.49 -28.55 -11.53
N LEU A 513 -1.76 -28.96 -11.42
CA LEU A 513 -2.18 -29.95 -10.45
C LEU A 513 -2.19 -31.33 -11.14
N GLU A 514 -1.37 -32.27 -10.65
CA GLU A 514 -1.33 -33.66 -11.14
C GLU A 514 -1.86 -34.60 -10.06
N GLU A 515 -2.71 -35.54 -10.43
CA GLU A 515 -3.13 -36.62 -9.54
C GLU A 515 -1.96 -37.60 -9.39
N GLY A 516 -1.32 -37.60 -8.22
CA GLY A 516 -0.27 -38.55 -7.87
C GLY A 516 -0.82 -39.76 -7.08
N ARG A 517 -0.04 -40.87 -7.03
CA ARG A 517 -0.41 -42.06 -6.22
C ARG A 517 -0.57 -41.76 -4.72
N ASP A 518 0.06 -40.69 -4.24
CA ASP A 518 0.12 -40.30 -2.82
C ASP A 518 -0.55 -38.95 -2.56
N GLY A 519 -1.46 -38.52 -3.44
CA GLY A 519 -2.12 -37.20 -3.38
C GLY A 519 -1.75 -36.29 -4.56
N ARG A 520 -2.33 -35.08 -4.59
CA ARG A 520 -2.06 -34.10 -5.65
C ARG A 520 -0.60 -33.61 -5.56
N ARG A 521 0.12 -33.71 -6.68
CA ARG A 521 1.43 -33.08 -6.84
C ARG A 521 1.29 -31.81 -7.64
N ALA A 522 1.97 -30.78 -7.24
CA ALA A 522 2.03 -29.52 -7.99
C ALA A 522 3.40 -29.41 -8.67
N GLY A 523 3.39 -28.92 -9.92
CA GLY A 523 4.60 -28.51 -10.60
C GLY A 523 4.49 -27.06 -11.01
N THR A 524 5.56 -26.27 -10.86
CA THR A 524 5.59 -24.87 -11.29
C THR A 524 6.55 -24.67 -12.46
N ARG A 525 6.25 -23.70 -13.32
CA ARG A 525 7.15 -23.21 -14.35
C ARG A 525 6.94 -21.72 -14.60
N ARG A 526 7.99 -21.02 -15.01
CA ARG A 526 7.94 -19.61 -15.39
C ARG A 526 7.43 -19.46 -16.84
N LEU A 527 6.51 -18.50 -17.06
CA LEU A 527 5.94 -18.18 -18.38
C LEU A 527 6.56 -16.92 -19.00
N THR A 528 7.04 -15.97 -18.18
CA THR A 528 7.63 -14.71 -18.67
C THR A 528 9.02 -14.49 -18.08
N ARG A 529 9.83 -13.66 -18.74
CA ARG A 529 11.11 -13.17 -18.23
C ARG A 529 11.20 -11.67 -18.48
N VAL A 530 10.45 -10.89 -17.69
CA VAL A 530 10.45 -9.43 -17.81
C VAL A 530 11.51 -8.80 -16.92
N LEU A 531 12.14 -7.75 -17.42
CA LEU A 531 13.16 -6.99 -16.72
C LEU A 531 12.64 -6.27 -15.47
N THR A 532 11.42 -5.77 -15.53
CA THR A 532 10.82 -4.94 -14.48
C THR A 532 9.84 -5.75 -13.65
N GLY A 533 8.58 -5.91 -14.08
CA GLY A 533 7.60 -6.71 -13.35
C GLY A 533 6.35 -7.04 -14.15
N ALA A 534 5.81 -8.25 -13.95
CA ALA A 534 4.56 -8.72 -14.51
C ALA A 534 3.62 -9.21 -13.39
N PHE A 535 2.37 -8.73 -13.41
CA PHE A 535 1.39 -8.92 -12.34
C PHE A 535 0.01 -9.26 -12.90
N ASP A 536 -0.88 -9.76 -12.04
CA ASP A 536 -2.31 -9.98 -12.31
C ASP A 536 -2.58 -10.75 -13.61
N PRO A 537 -1.99 -11.94 -13.81
CA PRO A 537 -2.15 -12.67 -15.06
C PRO A 537 -3.57 -13.19 -15.24
N VAL A 538 -4.04 -13.24 -16.47
CA VAL A 538 -5.28 -13.92 -16.83
C VAL A 538 -5.15 -14.53 -18.24
N VAL A 539 -5.67 -15.76 -18.42
CA VAL A 539 -5.68 -16.45 -19.72
C VAL A 539 -7.03 -16.24 -20.38
N THR A 540 -7.04 -15.85 -21.67
CA THR A 540 -8.28 -15.68 -22.43
C THR A 540 -9.12 -16.95 -22.49
N ALA A 541 -10.44 -16.82 -22.68
CA ALA A 541 -11.37 -17.94 -22.66
C ALA A 541 -11.07 -19.03 -23.72
N ASP A 542 -10.42 -18.66 -24.84
CA ASP A 542 -9.96 -19.58 -25.88
C ASP A 542 -8.63 -20.28 -25.55
N GLY A 543 -8.01 -19.95 -24.40
CA GLY A 543 -6.74 -20.53 -23.95
C GLY A 543 -5.52 -20.11 -24.76
N LYS A 544 -5.60 -19.08 -25.63
CA LYS A 544 -4.53 -18.73 -26.56
C LYS A 544 -3.65 -17.58 -26.15
N ARG A 545 -4.13 -16.70 -25.28
CA ARG A 545 -3.45 -15.46 -24.93
C ARG A 545 -3.40 -15.27 -23.42
N LEU A 546 -2.28 -14.76 -22.95
CA LEU A 546 -2.04 -14.34 -21.57
C LEU A 546 -2.07 -12.81 -21.54
N LEU A 547 -2.92 -12.23 -20.68
CA LEU A 547 -2.90 -10.82 -20.37
C LEU A 547 -2.30 -10.63 -18.97
N PHE A 548 -1.57 -9.54 -18.79
CA PHE A 548 -0.99 -9.19 -17.48
C PHE A 548 -0.77 -7.69 -17.35
N SER A 549 -0.69 -7.20 -16.11
CA SER A 549 -0.25 -5.84 -15.78
C SER A 549 1.28 -5.81 -15.81
N GLY A 550 1.89 -5.10 -16.76
CA GLY A 550 3.34 -4.92 -16.86
C GLY A 550 3.77 -3.57 -16.33
N PHE A 551 4.83 -3.54 -15.50
CA PHE A 551 5.41 -2.32 -14.98
C PHE A 551 6.55 -1.85 -15.87
N GLN A 552 6.48 -0.61 -16.37
CA GLN A 552 7.54 -0.02 -17.18
C GLN A 552 7.41 1.51 -17.18
N GLY A 553 8.55 2.21 -17.14
CA GLY A 553 8.59 3.68 -17.19
C GLY A 553 7.89 4.33 -15.98
N GLY A 554 7.87 3.65 -14.82
CA GLY A 554 7.22 4.10 -13.59
C GLY A 554 5.69 3.99 -13.60
N GLY A 555 5.10 3.24 -14.52
CA GLY A 555 3.66 3.04 -14.64
C GLY A 555 3.29 1.63 -15.03
N PHE A 556 2.00 1.34 -15.01
CA PHE A 556 1.46 0.04 -15.39
C PHE A 556 0.63 0.15 -16.67
N GLN A 557 0.81 -0.84 -17.56
CA GLN A 557 -0.01 -1.04 -18.74
C GLN A 557 -0.43 -2.51 -18.84
N ILE A 558 -1.53 -2.77 -19.55
CA ILE A 558 -1.95 -4.13 -19.87
C ILE A 558 -1.22 -4.61 -21.12
N TYR A 559 -0.59 -5.76 -21.01
CA TYR A 559 0.14 -6.43 -22.08
C TYR A 559 -0.52 -7.75 -22.44
N GLU A 560 -0.41 -8.12 -23.72
CA GLU A 560 -0.85 -9.40 -24.26
C GLU A 560 0.34 -10.21 -24.80
N LEU A 561 0.42 -11.47 -24.41
CA LEU A 561 1.40 -12.42 -24.88
C LEU A 561 0.68 -13.67 -25.42
N PRO A 562 0.94 -14.12 -26.66
CA PRO A 562 0.45 -15.42 -27.13
C PRO A 562 0.96 -16.53 -26.21
N LEU A 563 0.05 -17.37 -25.68
CA LEU A 563 0.41 -18.41 -24.70
C LEU A 563 1.35 -19.46 -25.30
N ALA A 564 1.26 -19.73 -26.59
CA ALA A 564 2.18 -20.62 -27.30
C ALA A 564 3.64 -20.11 -27.28
N LEU A 565 3.87 -18.78 -27.29
CA LEU A 565 5.20 -18.19 -27.12
C LEU A 565 5.68 -18.29 -25.67
N ALA A 566 4.80 -18.01 -24.72
CA ALA A 566 5.08 -18.21 -23.30
C ALA A 566 5.43 -19.68 -23.00
N ASP A 567 4.67 -20.62 -23.56
CA ASP A 567 4.92 -22.06 -23.39
C ASP A 567 6.23 -22.51 -24.07
N SER A 568 6.58 -21.95 -25.21
CA SER A 568 7.82 -22.31 -25.94
C SER A 568 9.09 -21.81 -25.21
N ALA A 569 9.00 -20.66 -24.54
CA ALA A 569 10.07 -20.07 -23.74
C ALA A 569 10.09 -20.59 -22.29
N ALA A 570 9.06 -21.35 -21.88
CA ALA A 570 8.89 -21.79 -20.51
C ALA A 570 9.95 -22.82 -20.10
N GLU A 571 10.39 -22.70 -18.86
CA GLU A 571 11.26 -23.68 -18.22
C GLU A 571 10.55 -25.02 -17.98
N ARG A 572 11.32 -26.06 -17.68
CA ARG A 572 10.73 -27.36 -17.32
C ARG A 572 9.94 -27.25 -16.02
N TRP A 573 8.86 -28.02 -15.91
CA TRP A 573 8.09 -28.14 -14.69
C TRP A 573 8.98 -28.58 -13.53
N GLN A 574 8.99 -27.80 -12.47
CA GLN A 574 9.70 -28.09 -11.24
C GLN A 574 8.70 -28.58 -10.19
N PRO A 575 8.94 -29.71 -9.52
CA PRO A 575 8.03 -30.18 -8.48
C PRO A 575 7.97 -29.19 -7.32
N VAL A 576 6.78 -28.92 -6.81
CA VAL A 576 6.61 -28.21 -5.56
C VAL A 576 6.92 -29.18 -4.42
N VAL A 577 7.91 -28.85 -3.61
CA VAL A 577 8.27 -29.65 -2.44
C VAL A 577 7.25 -29.36 -1.34
N ALA A 578 6.40 -30.34 -1.05
CA ALA A 578 5.51 -30.30 0.11
C ALA A 578 6.32 -30.59 1.38
N ALA A 579 6.73 -29.56 2.11
CA ALA A 579 7.19 -29.74 3.48
C ALA A 579 5.96 -29.67 4.41
N GLU A 580 5.87 -30.60 5.37
CA GLU A 580 4.92 -30.49 6.48
C GLU A 580 5.50 -29.47 7.46
N GLU A 581 5.07 -28.22 7.36
CA GLU A 581 5.38 -27.17 8.33
C GLU A 581 4.09 -26.69 8.97
N GLU A 582 4.11 -26.49 10.27
CA GLU A 582 3.00 -25.90 11.00
C GLU A 582 2.84 -24.42 10.60
N PRO A 583 1.61 -23.91 10.54
CA PRO A 583 1.35 -22.48 10.38
C PRO A 583 2.05 -21.67 11.49
N TRP A 584 2.46 -20.44 11.18
CA TRP A 584 3.01 -19.55 12.20
C TRP A 584 1.93 -19.08 13.18
N SER A 585 2.33 -18.67 14.36
CA SER A 585 1.46 -18.11 15.38
C SER A 585 2.00 -16.76 15.87
N LEU A 586 1.12 -15.91 16.38
CA LEU A 586 1.51 -14.67 17.04
C LEU A 586 1.96 -14.97 18.47
N GLU A 587 3.23 -14.83 18.73
CA GLU A 587 3.74 -14.79 20.09
C GLU A 587 3.20 -13.53 20.79
N GLY A 588 2.49 -13.71 21.89
CA GLY A 588 1.95 -12.60 22.71
C GLY A 588 0.47 -12.27 22.53
N LEU A 589 -0.25 -12.79 21.51
CA LEU A 589 -1.71 -12.71 21.47
C LEU A 589 -2.42 -13.69 22.42
N GLN A 590 -1.69 -14.64 22.99
CA GLN A 590 -2.24 -15.68 23.90
C GLN A 590 -2.26 -15.21 25.37
N GLY A 591 -2.68 -14.01 25.64
CA GLY A 591 -2.86 -13.51 26.99
C GLY A 591 -3.75 -12.28 26.98
N GLU A 592 -4.68 -12.18 27.93
CA GLU A 592 -5.33 -10.90 28.22
C GLU A 592 -4.22 -9.88 28.50
N SER A 593 -4.25 -8.75 27.79
CA SER A 593 -3.34 -7.65 28.07
C SER A 593 -3.44 -7.29 29.54
N GLN A 594 -2.30 -7.31 30.26
CA GLN A 594 -2.24 -6.83 31.63
C GLN A 594 -2.29 -5.29 31.69
N LEU A 595 -2.32 -4.61 30.54
CA LEU A 595 -2.37 -3.16 30.46
C LEU A 595 -3.79 -2.67 30.79
N ALA A 596 -3.87 -1.74 31.73
CA ALA A 596 -5.14 -1.16 32.13
C ALA A 596 -5.72 -0.31 31.00
N ARG A 597 -6.95 -0.62 30.60
CA ARG A 597 -7.73 0.17 29.65
C ARG A 597 -8.66 1.13 30.35
N ARG A 598 -8.87 2.28 29.75
CA ARG A 598 -9.82 3.29 30.19
C ARG A 598 -10.51 3.98 29.02
N PRO A 599 -11.73 4.49 29.18
CA PRO A 599 -12.36 5.30 28.16
C PRO A 599 -11.47 6.49 27.78
N TYR A 600 -11.47 6.86 26.49
CA TYR A 600 -10.79 8.05 26.04
C TYR A 600 -11.48 9.31 26.59
N GLU A 601 -10.73 10.13 27.28
CA GLU A 601 -11.20 11.44 27.74
C GLU A 601 -10.74 12.52 26.75
N ARG A 602 -11.69 13.24 26.18
CA ARG A 602 -11.40 14.33 25.26
C ARG A 602 -10.78 15.51 26.00
N LYS A 603 -9.49 15.74 25.78
CA LYS A 603 -8.72 16.84 26.38
C LYS A 603 -8.06 17.64 25.28
N MET A 604 -8.32 18.96 25.31
CA MET A 604 -7.66 19.90 24.39
C MET A 604 -6.23 20.15 24.84
N SER A 605 -5.32 20.17 23.89
CA SER A 605 -3.92 20.53 24.11
C SER A 605 -3.44 21.45 22.99
N LEU A 606 -2.39 22.21 23.29
CA LEU A 606 -1.80 23.17 22.36
C LEU A 606 -1.10 22.44 21.22
N ASP A 607 -1.42 22.79 19.98
CA ASP A 607 -0.74 22.33 18.76
C ASP A 607 0.32 23.34 18.33
N ILE A 608 -0.07 24.59 18.19
CA ILE A 608 0.78 25.69 17.72
C ILE A 608 0.48 26.93 18.55
N ALA A 609 1.54 27.63 18.93
CA ALA A 609 1.49 29.02 19.37
C ALA A 609 2.62 29.76 18.65
N GLN A 610 2.29 30.51 17.63
CA GLN A 610 3.28 31.20 16.80
C GLN A 610 2.91 32.67 16.65
N SER A 611 3.92 33.54 16.75
CA SER A 611 3.80 34.94 16.38
C SER A 611 4.69 35.20 15.17
N GLN A 612 4.15 35.92 14.20
CA GLN A 612 4.88 36.33 13.00
C GLN A 612 4.81 37.84 12.87
N ILE A 613 5.95 38.48 12.62
CA ILE A 613 6.05 39.88 12.25
C ILE A 613 6.73 39.93 10.89
N SER A 614 6.08 40.55 9.93
CA SER A 614 6.62 40.78 8.59
C SER A 614 6.72 42.28 8.34
N GLN A 615 7.82 42.74 7.78
CA GLN A 615 8.01 44.12 7.37
C GLN A 615 8.07 44.19 5.85
N ASP A 616 7.09 44.84 5.28
CA ASP A 616 7.03 45.09 3.84
C ASP A 616 7.41 46.56 3.57
N PRO A 617 8.36 46.84 2.66
CA PRO A 617 8.79 48.19 2.37
C PRO A 617 7.70 49.12 1.83
N GLU A 618 6.65 48.58 1.20
CA GLU A 618 5.53 49.34 0.62
C GLU A 618 4.29 49.39 1.52
N PHE A 619 4.02 48.29 2.26
CA PHE A 619 2.80 48.13 3.05
C PHE A 619 3.01 48.27 4.57
N GLY A 620 4.27 48.45 5.01
CA GLY A 620 4.61 48.66 6.41
C GLY A 620 4.77 47.33 7.19
N THR A 621 4.65 47.42 8.50
CA THR A 621 4.79 46.27 9.41
C THR A 621 3.44 45.61 9.60
N SER A 622 3.35 44.33 9.30
CA SER A 622 2.22 43.48 9.62
C SER A 622 2.63 42.39 10.60
N GLY A 623 1.73 41.99 11.48
CA GLY A 623 2.03 40.94 12.44
C GLY A 623 0.77 40.17 12.85
N GLY A 624 0.99 38.99 13.38
CA GLY A 624 -0.13 38.17 13.85
C GLY A 624 0.30 37.13 14.87
N ILE A 625 -0.67 36.65 15.62
CA ILE A 625 -0.56 35.53 16.55
C ILE A 625 -1.51 34.45 16.05
N GLN A 626 -1.01 33.25 15.93
CA GLN A 626 -1.80 32.06 15.64
C GLN A 626 -1.67 31.08 16.79
N VAL A 627 -2.81 30.63 17.33
CA VAL A 627 -2.87 29.58 18.34
C VAL A 627 -3.83 28.50 17.83
N ALA A 628 -3.38 27.27 17.81
CA ALA A 628 -4.18 26.09 17.46
C ALA A 628 -4.23 25.14 18.66
N LEU A 629 -5.41 24.64 18.95
CA LEU A 629 -5.68 23.63 19.98
C LEU A 629 -6.46 22.50 19.34
N SER A 630 -6.11 21.26 19.63
CA SER A 630 -6.93 20.11 19.23
C SER A 630 -6.96 19.03 20.32
N ASP A 631 -7.96 18.14 20.23
CA ASP A 631 -7.94 16.90 20.99
C ASP A 631 -6.99 15.88 20.34
N MET A 632 -6.72 14.77 21.03
CA MET A 632 -5.75 13.77 20.57
C MET A 632 -6.17 13.08 19.27
N LEU A 633 -7.46 12.95 18.99
CA LEU A 633 -8.00 12.32 17.79
C LEU A 633 -8.28 13.32 16.65
N GLY A 634 -8.08 14.62 16.90
CA GLY A 634 -8.31 15.68 15.91
C GLY A 634 -9.78 15.98 15.63
N ASN A 635 -10.72 15.41 16.41
CA ASN A 635 -12.15 15.60 16.20
C ASN A 635 -12.64 17.00 16.57
N ASP A 636 -12.01 17.61 17.57
CA ASP A 636 -12.24 19.01 17.96
C ASP A 636 -10.97 19.82 17.73
N GLN A 637 -11.07 20.88 16.93
CA GLN A 637 -9.95 21.77 16.60
C GLN A 637 -10.40 23.22 16.74
N TYR A 638 -9.60 24.05 17.40
CA TYR A 638 -9.83 25.48 17.57
C TYR A 638 -8.64 26.27 17.07
N TYR A 639 -8.92 27.22 16.19
CA TYR A 639 -7.91 28.11 15.64
C TYR A 639 -8.22 29.54 16.06
N PHE A 640 -7.26 30.22 16.67
CA PHE A 640 -7.32 31.62 17.03
C PHE A 640 -6.28 32.36 16.21
N ILE A 641 -6.71 33.25 15.32
CA ILE A 641 -5.83 34.05 14.48
C ILE A 641 -6.12 35.52 14.79
N LEU A 642 -5.12 36.25 15.25
CA LEU A 642 -5.15 37.68 15.42
C LEU A 642 -4.11 38.28 14.47
N SER A 643 -4.54 39.11 13.53
CA SER A 643 -3.67 39.79 12.57
C SER A 643 -3.92 41.29 12.59
N HIS A 644 -2.85 42.05 12.42
CA HIS A 644 -2.88 43.52 12.36
C HIS A 644 -2.11 43.98 11.14
#